data_ed4dfed59dbc60496a242e2a729a3d9f
#
_entry.id   ed4dfed59dbc60496a242e2a729a3d9f
#
_cell.length_a   1.000
_cell.length_b   1.000
_cell.length_c   1.000
_cell.angle_alpha   90.00
_cell.angle_beta   90.00
_cell.angle_gamma   90.00
#
_symmetry.space_group_name_H-M   'P 1'
#
loop_
_entity.id
_entity.type
_entity.pdbx_description
1 polymer ?
#
loop_
_entity_poly.entity_id
_entity_poly.type
_entity_poly.pdbx_seq_one_letter_code
_entity_poly.pdbx_strand_id
1 'polypeptide(L)'
;MYSIVKGLKKLLRTSSLSQSVNSNVEIVNRSVLIEQNRKDKNCEDITIVWLSKNVNHEFIGSLRTINDYIQVFTDEQQALAYIEQIYDEKVLLIVEELSDDLCEVLKSFKQIDTIFIYTKTSEIKFDLLNFVYCFNEEQLIERLTLTCECLRKQTFIFSVYTREQNNDKRDFTGEIGSFLFFNLFKNALKFLPKNSESKKLTIAKYRNYYLGNEKVLQEINDFNFNYKSNDALKWFQNNTFISRLINKALRTEDFNTLCSFHFYIGDLSKQIESQKHLKSKILQVYRCFHMSNDELDKIRNNIGKLILTNSYLSATRQQNLEFNVRIQYTIDLNSIQSISFAENQQTDEILFDLGTMFKIISCEYNENEQMWLVNVNATDEGNHIAAEYIEYQKSKMTESNIILMLGHLIIETGNYPKAEKYFQAFLNSPIPTDEEIACIYYNLGRIYRLKQEYEQALEYLNQAYLKHCQARPTRLLSGAKAMNAIGIVSMELDHKNEAIEAFQCALKLYSKAVEQSHPDVAGTLINLGNIYSQQEKFAEALFCFERAQKIYDKHLPVNHPNVAILLNNIANLCFQQQRFQLALDTYEQALQINQRFLPNNHPTLLKNRENISKVCLSMANQPPQYTSIAFDSIVNTEIIEMNNYY
;
A
#
# COMPACT_ATOMS: atom_id res chain seq x y z
N MET A 1 1.48 -37.49 -5.66
CA MET A 1 2.76 -37.18 -5.00
C MET A 1 4.00 -37.32 -5.90
N TYR A 2 4.19 -38.40 -6.59
CA TYR A 2 5.39 -38.62 -7.46
C TYR A 2 5.42 -37.72 -8.70
N SER A 3 4.28 -37.35 -9.26
CA SER A 3 4.13 -36.46 -10.43
C SER A 3 4.41 -35.01 -10.08
N ILE A 4 3.85 -34.51 -8.97
CA ILE A 4 4.07 -33.14 -8.47
C ILE A 4 5.54 -32.94 -8.07
N VAL A 5 6.14 -33.92 -7.39
CA VAL A 5 7.58 -33.88 -7.01
C VAL A 5 8.48 -33.95 -8.25
N LYS A 6 8.05 -34.63 -9.34
CA LYS A 6 8.82 -34.70 -10.58
C LYS A 6 8.76 -33.38 -11.38
N GLY A 7 7.61 -32.70 -11.35
CA GLY A 7 7.43 -31.35 -11.90
C GLY A 7 8.29 -30.32 -11.16
N LEU A 8 8.28 -30.36 -9.83
CA LEU A 8 9.11 -29.52 -8.96
C LEU A 8 10.62 -29.71 -9.17
N LYS A 9 11.08 -30.96 -9.39
CA LYS A 9 12.50 -31.25 -9.71
C LYS A 9 12.91 -30.74 -11.10
N LYS A 10 11.98 -30.60 -12.04
CA LYS A 10 12.26 -30.07 -13.39
C LYS A 10 12.38 -28.54 -13.35
N LEU A 11 11.56 -27.84 -12.55
CA LEU A 11 11.64 -26.39 -12.32
C LEU A 11 12.91 -25.98 -11.57
N LEU A 12 13.35 -26.76 -10.57
CA LEU A 12 14.58 -26.49 -9.82
C LEU A 12 15.87 -26.70 -10.63
N ARG A 13 15.82 -27.41 -11.77
CA ARG A 13 17.00 -27.60 -12.65
C ARG A 13 17.21 -26.48 -13.66
N THR A 14 16.24 -25.59 -13.87
CA THR A 14 16.32 -24.46 -14.81
C THR A 14 16.75 -23.15 -14.17
N SER A 15 16.79 -23.04 -12.83
CA SER A 15 17.17 -21.82 -12.11
C SER A 15 18.64 -21.76 -11.63
N SER A 16 19.48 -22.78 -11.97
CA SER A 16 20.91 -22.74 -11.66
C SER A 16 21.72 -22.22 -12.86
N LEU A 17 21.57 -20.95 -13.20
CA LEU A 17 22.57 -20.19 -13.95
C LEU A 17 23.56 -19.59 -12.96
N SER A 18 24.61 -20.35 -12.68
CA SER A 18 25.82 -19.86 -12.05
C SER A 18 26.49 -18.80 -12.93
N GLN A 19 26.36 -17.53 -12.55
CA GLN A 19 27.25 -16.51 -13.09
C GLN A 19 28.65 -16.66 -12.45
N SER A 20 29.57 -17.20 -13.21
CA SER A 20 30.99 -17.09 -12.96
C SER A 20 31.42 -15.63 -13.16
N VAL A 21 31.76 -14.97 -12.06
CA VAL A 21 32.36 -13.62 -12.10
C VAL A 21 33.79 -13.76 -12.63
N ASN A 22 33.99 -13.42 -13.87
CA ASN A 22 35.32 -13.16 -14.43
C ASN A 22 35.79 -11.78 -13.94
N SER A 23 36.83 -11.79 -13.13
CA SER A 23 37.60 -10.63 -12.71
C SER A 23 38.52 -10.15 -13.84
N ASN A 24 38.01 -9.30 -14.70
CA ASN A 24 38.81 -8.38 -15.52
C ASN A 24 37.98 -7.10 -15.70
N VAL A 25 38.06 -6.24 -14.70
CA VAL A 25 37.46 -4.89 -14.78
C VAL A 25 38.54 -3.96 -15.28
N GLU A 26 38.58 -3.72 -16.57
CA GLU A 26 39.15 -2.51 -17.13
C GLU A 26 38.50 -1.28 -16.46
N ILE A 27 39.36 -0.37 -16.02
CA ILE A 27 38.98 0.93 -15.48
C ILE A 27 38.42 1.78 -16.63
N VAL A 28 37.22 1.48 -17.09
CA VAL A 28 36.47 2.33 -18.01
C VAL A 28 35.78 3.42 -17.18
N ASN A 29 36.23 4.64 -17.40
CA ASN A 29 35.71 5.92 -16.93
C ASN A 29 34.51 5.81 -15.94
N ARG A 30 34.84 5.83 -14.64
CA ARG A 30 33.83 5.81 -13.54
C ARG A 30 32.72 6.89 -13.67
N SER A 31 32.99 7.99 -14.38
CA SER A 31 32.03 9.07 -14.62
C SER A 31 30.87 8.64 -15.50
N VAL A 32 31.06 7.86 -16.54
CA VAL A 32 30.01 7.43 -17.48
C VAL A 32 29.08 6.37 -16.84
N LEU A 33 29.62 5.45 -16.03
CA LEU A 33 28.85 4.46 -15.30
C LEU A 33 27.99 5.11 -14.18
N ILE A 34 28.47 6.18 -13.57
CA ILE A 34 27.76 6.95 -12.54
C ILE A 34 26.58 7.71 -13.16
N GLU A 35 26.73 8.26 -14.37
CA GLU A 35 25.64 8.93 -15.08
C GLU A 35 24.55 7.97 -15.54
N GLN A 36 24.87 6.77 -16.01
CA GLN A 36 23.88 5.77 -16.43
C GLN A 36 23.03 5.23 -15.28
N ASN A 37 23.60 5.00 -14.09
CA ASN A 37 22.84 4.53 -12.92
C ASN A 37 21.97 5.62 -12.27
N ARG A 38 22.22 6.89 -12.52
CA ARG A 38 21.42 8.02 -12.02
C ARG A 38 20.21 8.36 -12.90
N LYS A 39 20.18 7.93 -14.16
CA LYS A 39 19.09 8.25 -15.09
C LYS A 39 17.76 7.59 -14.74
N ASP A 40 17.77 6.53 -13.95
CA ASP A 40 16.60 5.67 -13.83
C ASP A 40 15.62 6.06 -12.70
N LYS A 41 16.05 6.77 -11.64
CA LYS A 41 15.12 7.16 -10.56
C LYS A 41 15.63 8.35 -9.74
N ASN A 42 14.84 9.42 -9.71
CA ASN A 42 15.06 10.51 -8.74
C ASN A 42 14.63 10.05 -7.33
N CYS A 43 15.49 10.21 -6.34
CA CYS A 43 15.17 9.92 -4.92
C CYS A 43 14.77 11.18 -4.13
N GLU A 44 14.78 12.36 -4.74
CA GLU A 44 14.35 13.64 -4.14
C GLU A 44 13.04 14.15 -4.74
N ASP A 45 12.40 15.12 -4.10
CA ASP A 45 11.08 15.66 -4.50
C ASP A 45 11.14 16.65 -5.66
N ILE A 46 12.34 17.17 -5.96
CA ILE A 46 12.55 18.23 -6.94
C ILE A 46 13.44 17.72 -8.06
N THR A 47 13.05 18.00 -9.29
CA THR A 47 13.89 17.80 -10.47
C THR A 47 14.26 19.15 -11.05
N ILE A 48 15.56 19.44 -11.17
CA ILE A 48 16.02 20.61 -11.92
C ILE A 48 16.24 20.19 -13.38
N VAL A 49 15.58 20.87 -14.28
CA VAL A 49 15.78 20.71 -15.72
C VAL A 49 16.48 21.97 -16.24
N TRP A 50 17.63 21.81 -16.87
CA TRP A 50 18.37 22.92 -17.44
C TRP A 50 18.45 22.77 -18.95
N LEU A 51 17.86 23.73 -19.65
CA LEU A 51 17.90 23.85 -21.09
C LEU A 51 18.97 24.86 -21.49
N SER A 52 20.11 24.40 -22.01
CA SER A 52 21.25 25.23 -22.37
C SER A 52 21.95 24.68 -23.63
N LYS A 53 22.33 25.56 -24.53
CA LYS A 53 23.14 25.20 -25.70
C LYS A 53 24.63 24.97 -25.32
N ASN A 54 25.08 25.57 -24.22
CA ASN A 54 26.47 25.49 -23.76
C ASN A 54 26.54 24.96 -22.33
N VAL A 55 26.81 23.67 -22.18
CA VAL A 55 26.86 23.02 -20.88
C VAL A 55 28.16 23.34 -20.15
N ASN A 56 28.06 24.01 -18.99
CA ASN A 56 29.18 24.23 -18.09
C ASN A 56 29.18 23.16 -16.98
N HIS A 57 30.11 22.22 -17.05
CA HIS A 57 30.20 21.10 -16.07
C HIS A 57 30.57 21.56 -14.66
N GLU A 58 31.33 22.65 -14.49
CA GLU A 58 31.67 23.18 -13.19
C GLU A 58 30.43 23.78 -12.51
N PHE A 59 29.60 24.47 -13.28
CA PHE A 59 28.35 25.04 -12.78
C PHE A 59 27.32 23.94 -12.41
N ILE A 60 27.25 22.83 -13.14
CA ILE A 60 26.43 21.66 -12.73
C ILE A 60 26.86 21.16 -11.35
N GLY A 61 28.15 21.14 -11.04
CA GLY A 61 28.66 20.79 -9.71
C GLY A 61 28.10 21.69 -8.61
N SER A 62 28.04 23.00 -8.86
CA SER A 62 27.44 23.99 -7.94
C SER A 62 25.94 23.78 -7.75
N LEU A 63 25.22 23.56 -8.82
CA LEU A 63 23.77 23.27 -8.77
C LEU A 63 23.47 21.96 -8.01
N ARG A 64 24.30 20.94 -8.13
CA ARG A 64 24.16 19.66 -7.39
C ARG A 64 24.26 19.84 -5.89
N THR A 65 24.91 20.88 -5.39
CA THR A 65 24.91 21.17 -3.95
C THR A 65 23.56 21.64 -3.42
N ILE A 66 22.69 22.14 -4.32
CA ILE A 66 21.33 22.63 -4.00
C ILE A 66 20.32 21.47 -4.12
N ASN A 67 20.35 20.79 -5.27
CA ASN A 67 19.52 19.62 -5.56
C ASN A 67 20.31 18.60 -6.37
N ASP A 68 20.34 17.33 -5.95
CA ASP A 68 21.20 16.33 -6.55
C ASP A 68 20.75 15.90 -7.95
N TYR A 69 19.43 15.92 -8.21
CA TYR A 69 18.86 15.43 -9.45
C TYR A 69 18.67 16.57 -10.46
N ILE A 70 19.61 16.64 -11.41
CA ILE A 70 19.64 17.63 -12.47
C ILE A 70 19.71 16.95 -13.81
N GLN A 71 18.84 17.32 -14.73
CA GLN A 71 18.84 16.88 -16.11
C GLN A 71 19.14 18.05 -17.02
N VAL A 72 20.10 17.87 -17.94
CA VAL A 72 20.53 18.93 -18.87
C VAL A 72 20.18 18.51 -20.28
N PHE A 73 19.53 19.43 -20.99
CA PHE A 73 19.11 19.26 -22.38
C PHE A 73 19.65 20.39 -23.25
N THR A 74 20.06 20.05 -24.46
CA THR A 74 20.44 21.02 -25.49
C THR A 74 19.34 21.24 -26.52
N ASP A 75 18.31 20.40 -26.50
CA ASP A 75 17.17 20.40 -27.40
C ASP A 75 15.85 20.59 -26.61
N GLU A 76 15.03 21.55 -27.06
CA GLU A 76 13.77 21.90 -26.41
C GLU A 76 12.76 20.76 -26.43
N GLN A 77 12.65 20.02 -27.56
CA GLN A 77 11.66 18.94 -27.66
C GLN A 77 11.98 17.77 -26.74
N GLN A 78 13.28 17.47 -26.60
CA GLN A 78 13.71 16.42 -25.65
C GLN A 78 13.47 16.84 -24.20
N ALA A 79 13.69 18.11 -23.86
CA ALA A 79 13.39 18.63 -22.51
C ALA A 79 11.89 18.57 -22.22
N LEU A 80 11.03 18.97 -23.13
CA LEU A 80 9.58 18.93 -22.96
C LEU A 80 9.07 17.48 -22.86
N ALA A 81 9.54 16.58 -23.72
CA ALA A 81 9.19 15.16 -23.66
C ALA A 81 9.64 14.49 -22.34
N TYR A 82 10.76 14.92 -21.78
CA TYR A 82 11.20 14.48 -20.46
C TYR A 82 10.32 15.03 -19.35
N ILE A 83 9.99 16.32 -19.36
CA ILE A 83 9.11 16.96 -18.37
C ILE A 83 7.73 16.29 -18.36
N GLU A 84 7.19 15.93 -19.53
CA GLU A 84 5.89 15.27 -19.66
C GLU A 84 5.84 13.90 -18.95
N GLN A 85 6.95 13.23 -18.82
CA GLN A 85 7.06 11.93 -18.12
C GLN A 85 7.16 12.05 -16.59
N ILE A 86 7.27 13.27 -16.06
CA ILE A 86 7.37 13.53 -14.62
C ILE A 86 5.96 13.71 -14.06
N TYR A 87 5.54 12.83 -13.12
CA TYR A 87 4.20 12.88 -12.51
C TYR A 87 4.23 13.24 -11.02
N ASP A 88 5.28 12.85 -10.31
CA ASP A 88 5.32 12.89 -8.83
C ASP A 88 6.26 13.95 -8.26
N GLU A 89 6.95 14.70 -9.10
CA GLU A 89 7.99 15.64 -8.70
C GLU A 89 7.66 17.06 -9.16
N LYS A 90 8.19 18.04 -8.45
CA LYS A 90 8.16 19.44 -8.88
C LYS A 90 9.36 19.72 -9.76
N VAL A 91 9.12 20.35 -10.90
CA VAL A 91 10.16 20.71 -11.85
C VAL A 91 10.52 22.18 -11.68
N LEU A 92 11.82 22.44 -11.51
CA LEU A 92 12.41 23.76 -11.63
C LEU A 92 13.14 23.83 -12.96
N LEU A 93 12.64 24.63 -13.87
CA LEU A 93 13.18 24.76 -15.22
C LEU A 93 14.12 25.96 -15.30
N ILE A 94 15.36 25.75 -15.75
CA ILE A 94 16.32 26.80 -16.05
C ILE A 94 16.43 26.94 -17.57
N VAL A 95 16.21 28.12 -18.09
CA VAL A 95 16.32 28.45 -19.53
C VAL A 95 17.23 29.65 -19.72
N GLU A 96 18.06 29.66 -20.76
CA GLU A 96 18.91 30.81 -21.13
C GLU A 96 18.17 31.78 -22.05
N GLU A 97 17.34 31.26 -22.93
CA GLU A 97 16.49 32.02 -23.86
C GLU A 97 15.08 31.45 -23.85
N LEU A 98 14.08 32.30 -23.80
CA LEU A 98 12.68 31.90 -23.82
C LEU A 98 12.00 32.54 -25.05
N SER A 99 11.46 31.71 -25.94
CA SER A 99 10.62 32.14 -27.07
C SER A 99 9.15 32.25 -26.63
N ASP A 100 8.36 33.06 -27.34
CA ASP A 100 6.91 33.20 -27.07
C ASP A 100 6.21 31.84 -27.21
N ASP A 101 6.57 31.04 -28.25
CA ASP A 101 6.00 29.72 -28.49
C ASP A 101 6.31 28.75 -27.35
N LEU A 102 7.56 28.75 -26.87
CA LEU A 102 7.96 27.89 -25.73
C LEU A 102 7.23 28.31 -24.44
N CYS A 103 7.06 29.62 -24.23
CA CYS A 103 6.34 30.15 -23.06
C CYS A 103 4.88 29.64 -23.02
N GLU A 104 4.18 29.63 -24.13
CA GLU A 104 2.79 29.12 -24.20
C GLU A 104 2.72 27.62 -23.92
N VAL A 105 3.66 26.83 -24.43
CA VAL A 105 3.74 25.39 -24.20
C VAL A 105 4.04 25.10 -22.73
N LEU A 106 4.98 25.81 -22.10
CA LEU A 106 5.37 25.59 -20.71
C LEU A 106 4.24 25.86 -19.70
N LYS A 107 3.31 26.76 -20.00
CA LYS A 107 2.12 27.02 -19.17
C LYS A 107 1.19 25.81 -19.04
N SER A 108 1.24 24.88 -19.97
CA SER A 108 0.40 23.67 -19.95
C SER A 108 0.91 22.60 -18.99
N PHE A 109 2.16 22.64 -18.57
CA PHE A 109 2.78 21.64 -17.70
C PHE A 109 2.56 21.96 -16.22
N LYS A 110 1.63 21.24 -15.58
CA LYS A 110 1.29 21.39 -14.15
C LYS A 110 2.43 21.04 -13.19
N GLN A 111 3.40 20.25 -13.62
CA GLN A 111 4.56 19.83 -12.83
C GLN A 111 5.65 20.89 -12.75
N ILE A 112 5.68 21.86 -13.67
CA ILE A 112 6.62 22.99 -13.59
C ILE A 112 6.13 23.95 -12.51
N ASP A 113 6.95 24.13 -11.49
CA ASP A 113 6.69 25.06 -10.40
C ASP A 113 7.23 26.46 -10.70
N THR A 114 8.50 26.55 -11.02
CA THR A 114 9.18 27.82 -11.28
C THR A 114 10.08 27.72 -12.51
N ILE A 115 10.09 28.76 -13.33
CA ILE A 115 10.95 28.90 -14.50
C ILE A 115 11.99 29.99 -14.22
N PHE A 116 13.25 29.61 -14.18
CA PHE A 116 14.38 30.51 -14.01
C PHE A 116 14.91 30.92 -15.38
N ILE A 117 14.86 32.22 -15.70
CA ILE A 117 15.41 32.75 -16.92
C ILE A 117 16.80 33.31 -16.60
N TYR A 118 17.82 32.56 -17.04
CA TYR A 118 19.20 32.93 -16.85
C TYR A 118 19.70 33.73 -18.06
N THR A 119 19.74 35.05 -17.96
CA THR A 119 20.09 35.93 -19.07
C THR A 119 21.10 36.99 -18.66
N LYS A 120 21.99 37.37 -19.58
CA LYS A 120 22.95 38.48 -19.39
C LYS A 120 22.38 39.82 -19.76
N THR A 121 21.17 39.87 -20.33
CA THR A 121 20.48 41.09 -20.75
C THR A 121 19.47 41.53 -19.69
N SER A 122 19.39 42.81 -19.40
CA SER A 122 18.46 43.38 -18.40
C SER A 122 17.02 43.58 -18.88
N GLU A 123 16.67 43.09 -20.05
CA GLU A 123 15.30 43.19 -20.59
C GLU A 123 14.40 42.10 -20.02
N ILE A 124 13.40 42.51 -19.24
CA ILE A 124 12.34 41.65 -18.74
C ILE A 124 11.24 41.60 -19.76
N LYS A 125 11.09 40.46 -20.47
CA LYS A 125 10.07 40.28 -21.52
C LYS A 125 8.76 39.69 -21.02
N PHE A 126 8.80 38.93 -19.94
CA PHE A 126 7.63 38.21 -19.40
C PHE A 126 7.49 38.50 -17.91
N ASP A 127 6.34 39.03 -17.52
CA ASP A 127 6.00 39.28 -16.11
C ASP A 127 4.86 38.33 -15.72
N LEU A 128 5.21 37.10 -15.36
CA LEU A 128 4.30 36.06 -14.92
C LEU A 128 4.73 35.55 -13.55
N LEU A 129 3.78 35.19 -12.70
CA LEU A 129 3.96 34.80 -11.31
C LEU A 129 5.01 33.69 -11.05
N ASN A 130 5.28 32.85 -12.06
CA ASN A 130 6.18 31.70 -11.92
C ASN A 130 7.54 31.90 -12.61
N PHE A 131 7.86 33.12 -13.07
CA PHE A 131 9.11 33.43 -13.77
C PHE A 131 10.05 34.19 -12.87
N VAL A 132 11.29 33.72 -12.77
CA VAL A 132 12.35 34.34 -11.97
C VAL A 132 13.53 34.68 -12.87
N TYR A 133 13.81 35.97 -13.02
CA TYR A 133 14.97 36.43 -13.78
C TYR A 133 16.23 36.41 -12.94
N CYS A 134 17.29 35.83 -13.49
CA CYS A 134 18.61 35.79 -12.88
C CYS A 134 19.65 36.27 -13.87
N PHE A 135 20.46 37.25 -13.47
CA PHE A 135 21.42 37.92 -14.35
C PHE A 135 22.86 37.43 -14.19
N ASN A 136 23.10 36.64 -13.17
CA ASN A 136 24.40 35.98 -12.93
C ASN A 136 24.20 34.64 -12.17
N GLU A 137 25.27 33.86 -12.13
CA GLU A 137 25.26 32.53 -11.47
C GLU A 137 24.96 32.60 -9.97
N GLU A 138 25.45 33.62 -9.27
CA GLU A 138 25.25 33.81 -7.83
C GLU A 138 23.77 34.02 -7.49
N GLN A 139 23.09 34.89 -8.24
CA GLN A 139 21.64 35.13 -8.09
C GLN A 139 20.84 33.87 -8.42
N LEU A 140 21.23 33.11 -9.46
CA LEU A 140 20.55 31.88 -9.81
C LEU A 140 20.68 30.85 -8.69
N ILE A 141 21.88 30.65 -8.14
CA ILE A 141 22.13 29.76 -7.00
C ILE A 141 21.33 30.16 -5.77
N GLU A 142 21.35 31.46 -5.41
CA GLU A 142 20.61 31.97 -4.25
C GLU A 142 19.10 31.74 -4.41
N ARG A 143 18.53 32.15 -5.54
CA ARG A 143 17.09 31.99 -5.77
C ARG A 143 16.65 30.54 -5.91
N LEU A 144 17.42 29.69 -6.58
CA LEU A 144 17.18 28.24 -6.62
C LEU A 144 17.21 27.63 -5.22
N THR A 145 18.17 28.01 -4.39
CA THR A 145 18.27 27.51 -3.02
C THR A 145 17.03 27.85 -2.22
N LEU A 146 16.60 29.13 -2.25
CA LEU A 146 15.40 29.60 -1.57
C LEU A 146 14.14 28.86 -2.08
N THR A 147 14.00 28.72 -3.40
CA THR A 147 12.85 28.03 -4.00
C THR A 147 12.83 26.54 -3.61
N CYS A 148 13.98 25.87 -3.66
CA CYS A 148 14.07 24.46 -3.22
C CYS A 148 13.71 24.30 -1.73
N GLU A 149 14.16 25.20 -0.86
CA GLU A 149 13.82 25.17 0.56
C GLU A 149 12.32 25.41 0.79
N CYS A 150 11.72 26.36 0.08
CA CYS A 150 10.29 26.62 0.12
C CYS A 150 9.49 25.40 -0.34
N LEU A 151 9.84 24.81 -1.50
CA LEU A 151 9.13 23.64 -2.06
C LEU A 151 9.22 22.42 -1.14
N ARG A 152 10.38 22.16 -0.55
CA ARG A 152 10.56 21.05 0.41
C ARG A 152 9.67 21.20 1.65
N LYS A 153 9.35 22.46 2.04
CA LYS A 153 8.42 22.75 3.12
C LYS A 153 6.94 22.71 2.68
N GLN A 154 6.64 22.93 1.40
CA GLN A 154 5.28 23.09 0.89
C GLN A 154 4.57 21.75 0.58
N THR A 155 5.29 20.65 0.42
CA THR A 155 4.66 19.37 0.06
C THR A 155 3.73 18.90 1.16
N PHE A 156 2.42 19.09 0.97
CA PHE A 156 1.37 18.65 1.88
C PHE A 156 0.48 17.63 1.18
N ILE A 157 0.46 16.40 1.69
CA ILE A 157 -0.43 15.35 1.20
C ILE A 157 -1.23 14.83 2.38
N PHE A 158 -2.53 14.75 2.17
CA PHE A 158 -3.46 14.20 3.15
C PHE A 158 -4.43 13.23 2.46
N SER A 159 -4.87 12.24 3.20
CA SER A 159 -5.98 11.36 2.82
C SER A 159 -7.25 11.82 3.52
N VAL A 160 -8.36 11.87 2.79
CA VAL A 160 -9.67 12.24 3.33
C VAL A 160 -10.44 10.97 3.64
N TYR A 161 -11.07 10.92 4.81
CA TYR A 161 -11.97 9.85 5.21
C TYR A 161 -13.42 10.33 5.14
N THR A 162 -14.23 9.63 4.35
CA THR A 162 -15.67 9.86 4.22
C THR A 162 -16.41 8.73 4.94
N ARG A 163 -16.95 9.01 6.11
CA ARG A 163 -17.87 8.07 6.75
C ARG A 163 -19.23 8.19 6.05
N GLU A 164 -19.51 7.31 5.09
CA GLU A 164 -20.90 7.16 4.64
C GLU A 164 -21.74 6.68 5.81
N GLN A 165 -22.93 7.30 5.99
CA GLN A 165 -23.87 7.04 7.10
C GLN A 165 -24.54 5.65 7.00
N ASN A 166 -23.89 4.66 6.42
CA ASN A 166 -24.38 3.31 6.44
C ASN A 166 -24.03 2.68 7.79
N ASN A 167 -25.08 2.34 8.55
CA ASN A 167 -25.03 1.78 9.90
C ASN A 167 -24.26 0.46 10.07
N ASP A 168 -23.54 -0.03 9.07
CA ASP A 168 -22.74 -1.23 9.14
C ASP A 168 -21.27 -0.91 9.46
N LYS A 169 -20.93 -1.03 10.74
CA LYS A 169 -19.61 -0.81 11.34
C LYS A 169 -18.48 -1.70 10.80
N ARG A 170 -18.65 -2.42 9.68
CA ARG A 170 -17.75 -3.48 9.23
C ARG A 170 -17.31 -3.41 7.77
N ASP A 171 -17.67 -2.37 7.03
CA ASP A 171 -17.21 -2.22 5.66
C ASP A 171 -15.84 -1.50 5.65
N PHE A 172 -14.78 -2.28 5.76
CA PHE A 172 -13.38 -1.80 5.67
C PHE A 172 -12.90 -1.72 4.21
N THR A 173 -13.80 -1.60 3.23
CA THR A 173 -13.44 -1.56 1.81
C THR A 173 -12.89 -0.21 1.38
N GLY A 174 -11.87 -0.25 0.55
CA GLY A 174 -11.31 0.85 -0.26
C GLY A 174 -10.84 2.09 0.51
N GLU A 175 -11.72 2.97 0.91
CA GLU A 175 -11.36 4.27 1.50
C GLU A 175 -10.81 4.17 2.92
N ILE A 176 -11.42 3.34 3.78
CA ILE A 176 -10.94 3.11 5.16
C ILE A 176 -9.55 2.47 5.14
N GLY A 177 -9.32 1.52 4.25
CA GLY A 177 -8.03 0.85 4.13
C GLY A 177 -6.90 1.81 3.77
N SER A 178 -7.14 2.70 2.82
CA SER A 178 -6.17 3.75 2.46
C SER A 178 -5.96 4.75 3.60
N PHE A 179 -7.02 5.11 4.31
CA PHE A 179 -6.96 6.01 5.45
C PHE A 179 -6.18 5.42 6.64
N LEU A 180 -6.44 4.17 7.00
CA LEU A 180 -5.73 3.51 8.10
C LEU A 180 -4.30 3.11 7.76
N PHE A 181 -3.94 3.08 6.48
CA PHE A 181 -2.67 2.55 6.01
C PHE A 181 -1.47 3.15 6.73
N PHE A 182 -1.33 4.48 6.78
CA PHE A 182 -0.16 5.13 7.37
C PHE A 182 -0.07 4.94 8.89
N ASN A 183 -1.21 4.89 9.58
CA ASN A 183 -1.24 4.60 11.02
C ASN A 183 -0.76 3.17 11.32
N LEU A 184 -1.25 2.19 10.57
CA LEU A 184 -0.85 0.79 10.72
C LEU A 184 0.60 0.57 10.25
N PHE A 185 1.01 1.24 9.17
CA PHE A 185 2.36 1.14 8.63
C PHE A 185 3.42 1.66 9.60
N LYS A 186 3.19 2.81 10.22
CA LYS A 186 4.04 3.33 11.31
C LYS A 186 4.21 2.28 12.42
N ASN A 187 3.10 1.66 12.83
CA ASN A 187 3.14 0.61 13.83
C ASN A 187 3.90 -0.63 13.34
N ALA A 188 3.72 -1.05 12.08
CA ALA A 188 4.47 -2.16 11.50
C ALA A 188 5.98 -1.90 11.50
N LEU A 189 6.41 -0.69 11.12
CA LEU A 189 7.83 -0.32 11.12
C LEU A 189 8.46 -0.35 12.53
N LYS A 190 7.70 -0.05 13.60
CA LYS A 190 8.19 -0.11 14.98
C LYS A 190 8.50 -1.54 15.45
N PHE A 191 7.85 -2.55 14.86
CA PHE A 191 8.07 -3.96 15.19
C PHE A 191 9.25 -4.58 14.45
N LEU A 192 9.77 -3.91 13.42
CA LEU A 192 10.94 -4.41 12.70
C LEU A 192 12.19 -4.37 13.61
N PRO A 193 12.95 -5.47 13.69
CA PRO A 193 14.13 -5.53 14.55
C PRO A 193 15.21 -4.56 14.05
N LYS A 194 15.74 -3.74 14.94
CA LYS A 194 16.82 -2.80 14.65
C LYS A 194 18.13 -3.54 14.50
N ASN A 195 18.55 -3.80 13.27
CA ASN A 195 19.79 -4.47 12.96
C ASN A 195 20.85 -3.45 12.47
N SER A 196 22.07 -3.52 13.02
CA SER A 196 23.19 -2.69 12.58
C SER A 196 23.57 -2.92 11.12
N GLU A 197 23.27 -4.10 10.60
CA GLU A 197 23.55 -4.47 9.21
C GLU A 197 22.59 -3.74 8.23
N SER A 198 21.32 -3.60 8.59
CA SER A 198 20.35 -2.80 7.83
C SER A 198 20.79 -1.35 7.67
N LYS A 199 21.29 -0.73 8.76
CA LYS A 199 21.85 0.63 8.69
C LYS A 199 23.03 0.69 7.71
N LYS A 200 23.96 -0.26 7.78
CA LYS A 200 25.16 -0.30 6.89
C LYS A 200 24.77 -0.42 5.41
N LEU A 201 23.84 -1.33 5.09
CA LEU A 201 23.37 -1.53 3.72
C LEU A 201 22.65 -0.29 3.19
N THR A 202 21.81 0.34 4.00
CA THR A 202 21.12 1.57 3.65
C THR A 202 22.10 2.70 3.36
N ILE A 203 23.10 2.90 4.21
CA ILE A 203 24.15 3.90 4.02
C ILE A 203 24.95 3.64 2.74
N ALA A 204 25.33 2.38 2.46
CA ALA A 204 26.06 2.03 1.25
C ALA A 204 25.24 2.33 -0.02
N LYS A 205 23.94 2.01 -0.02
CA LYS A 205 23.00 2.31 -1.12
C LYS A 205 22.97 3.81 -1.43
N TYR A 206 22.77 4.65 -0.42
CA TYR A 206 22.64 6.09 -0.64
C TYR A 206 23.96 6.80 -0.86
N ARG A 207 25.09 6.28 -0.36
CA ARG A 207 26.41 6.73 -0.80
C ARG A 207 26.60 6.57 -2.32
N ASN A 208 26.19 5.43 -2.85
CA ASN A 208 26.27 5.21 -4.30
C ASN A 208 25.33 6.16 -5.07
N TYR A 209 24.16 6.42 -4.54
CA TYR A 209 23.22 7.35 -5.16
C TYR A 209 23.77 8.78 -5.24
N TYR A 210 24.37 9.29 -4.13
CA TYR A 210 24.90 10.65 -4.05
C TYR A 210 26.37 10.79 -4.48
N LEU A 211 26.94 9.81 -5.21
CA LEU A 211 28.31 9.93 -5.72
C LEU A 211 28.47 11.21 -6.56
N GLY A 212 29.49 12.03 -6.23
CA GLY A 212 29.76 13.33 -6.86
C GLY A 212 29.04 14.52 -6.23
N ASN A 213 28.28 14.31 -5.14
CA ASN A 213 27.75 15.38 -4.30
C ASN A 213 28.47 15.36 -2.95
N GLU A 214 29.60 16.07 -2.85
CA GLU A 214 30.47 16.05 -1.67
C GLU A 214 29.75 16.51 -0.39
N LYS A 215 28.85 17.50 -0.49
CA LYS A 215 28.08 18.00 0.64
C LYS A 215 27.19 16.89 1.25
N VAL A 216 26.42 16.20 0.42
CA VAL A 216 25.53 15.13 0.89
C VAL A 216 26.33 13.89 1.31
N LEU A 217 27.42 13.58 0.64
CA LEU A 217 28.33 12.50 1.07
C LEU A 217 28.91 12.76 2.46
N GLN A 218 29.22 14.01 2.78
CA GLN A 218 29.66 14.42 4.12
C GLN A 218 28.52 14.24 5.14
N GLU A 219 27.29 14.69 4.84
CA GLU A 219 26.11 14.45 5.68
C GLU A 219 25.91 12.93 5.95
N ILE A 220 26.04 12.09 4.93
CA ILE A 220 25.92 10.61 5.05
C ILE A 220 27.04 10.04 5.94
N ASN A 221 28.26 10.54 5.82
CA ASN A 221 29.37 10.12 6.66
C ASN A 221 29.13 10.50 8.11
N ASP A 222 28.73 11.74 8.36
CA ASP A 222 28.41 12.24 9.70
C ASP A 222 27.26 11.44 10.33
N PHE A 223 26.22 11.15 9.56
CA PHE A 223 25.15 10.27 10.02
C PHE A 223 25.65 8.86 10.35
N ASN A 224 26.47 8.28 9.52
CA ASN A 224 26.98 6.94 9.75
C ASN A 224 27.76 6.82 11.06
N PHE A 225 28.60 7.80 11.38
CA PHE A 225 29.49 7.78 12.54
C PHE A 225 28.84 8.35 13.80
N ASN A 226 28.04 9.39 13.68
CA ASN A 226 27.59 10.21 14.81
C ASN A 226 26.11 9.97 15.19
N TYR A 227 25.30 9.35 14.33
CA TYR A 227 23.88 9.16 14.61
C TYR A 227 23.62 8.26 15.82
N LYS A 228 22.85 8.79 16.77
CA LYS A 228 22.30 8.07 17.93
C LYS A 228 20.77 8.16 17.89
N SER A 229 20.08 7.18 18.46
CA SER A 229 18.61 7.14 18.47
C SER A 229 17.97 8.40 19.10
N ASN A 230 18.66 9.04 20.05
CA ASN A 230 18.17 10.26 20.70
C ASN A 230 18.37 11.55 19.85
N ASP A 231 19.02 11.44 18.69
CA ASP A 231 19.29 12.59 17.81
C ASP A 231 18.37 12.56 16.56
N ALA A 232 17.46 11.61 16.44
CA ALA A 232 16.63 11.42 15.25
C ALA A 232 15.83 12.69 14.90
N LEU A 233 15.25 13.36 15.89
CA LEU A 233 14.49 14.58 15.70
C LEU A 233 15.37 15.71 15.14
N LYS A 234 16.57 15.89 15.67
CA LYS A 234 17.55 16.88 15.20
C LYS A 234 17.94 16.66 13.74
N TRP A 235 18.20 15.39 13.37
CA TRP A 235 18.52 15.01 11.99
C TRP A 235 17.37 15.29 11.03
N PHE A 236 16.12 15.10 11.48
CA PHE A 236 14.94 15.38 10.66
C PHE A 236 14.72 16.87 10.46
N GLN A 237 14.77 17.66 11.55
CA GLN A 237 14.50 19.09 11.53
C GLN A 237 15.56 19.91 10.78
N ASN A 238 16.80 19.43 10.72
CA ASN A 238 17.89 20.10 9.98
C ASN A 238 17.81 19.90 8.45
N ASN A 239 16.71 19.37 7.93
CA ASN A 239 16.49 19.15 6.49
C ASN A 239 17.62 18.37 5.80
N THR A 240 18.13 17.35 6.47
CA THR A 240 19.21 16.49 5.97
C THR A 240 18.72 15.56 4.83
N PHE A 241 19.66 14.87 4.19
CA PHE A 241 19.32 13.90 3.13
C PHE A 241 18.28 12.87 3.59
N ILE A 242 18.25 12.49 4.88
CA ILE A 242 17.29 11.53 5.43
C ILE A 242 15.87 12.08 5.40
N SER A 243 15.67 13.32 5.85
CA SER A 243 14.35 13.94 5.86
C SER A 243 13.79 14.07 4.44
N ARG A 244 14.64 14.42 3.46
CA ARG A 244 14.25 14.50 2.05
C ARG A 244 13.84 13.14 1.49
N LEU A 245 14.64 12.10 1.73
CA LEU A 245 14.34 10.73 1.26
C LEU A 245 13.07 10.16 1.90
N ILE A 246 12.90 10.32 3.21
CA ILE A 246 11.74 9.79 3.93
C ILE A 246 10.46 10.53 3.51
N ASN A 247 10.48 11.85 3.39
CA ASN A 247 9.31 12.62 2.98
C ASN A 247 8.86 12.21 1.57
N LYS A 248 9.79 12.09 0.61
CA LYS A 248 9.46 11.55 -0.72
C LYS A 248 8.92 10.13 -0.64
N ALA A 249 9.59 9.25 0.09
CA ALA A 249 9.18 7.85 0.20
C ALA A 249 7.78 7.69 0.82
N LEU A 250 7.43 8.52 1.80
CA LEU A 250 6.07 8.57 2.37
C LEU A 250 5.05 9.06 1.34
N ARG A 251 5.39 10.09 0.58
CA ARG A 251 4.51 10.67 -0.43
C ARG A 251 4.26 9.73 -1.60
N THR A 252 5.31 9.05 -2.07
CA THR A 252 5.25 8.14 -3.23
C THR A 252 5.01 6.68 -2.83
N GLU A 253 4.84 6.41 -1.53
CA GLU A 253 4.68 5.04 -0.99
C GLU A 253 5.84 4.10 -1.39
N ASP A 254 7.08 4.64 -1.42
CA ASP A 254 8.27 3.82 -1.69
C ASP A 254 8.64 2.96 -0.48
N PHE A 255 8.00 1.80 -0.39
CA PHE A 255 8.19 0.86 0.73
C PHE A 255 9.63 0.37 0.86
N ASN A 256 10.40 0.26 -0.25
CA ASN A 256 11.81 -0.14 -0.20
C ASN A 256 12.65 0.87 0.59
N THR A 257 12.44 2.15 0.34
CA THR A 257 13.12 3.23 1.07
C THR A 257 12.63 3.28 2.51
N LEU A 258 11.31 3.22 2.76
CA LEU A 258 10.74 3.25 4.10
C LEU A 258 11.19 2.07 4.97
N CYS A 259 11.20 0.85 4.42
CA CYS A 259 11.72 -0.32 5.12
C CYS A 259 13.23 -0.22 5.38
N SER A 260 14.00 0.36 4.46
CA SER A 260 15.44 0.60 4.66
C SER A 260 15.70 1.56 5.84
N PHE A 261 14.86 2.58 6.01
CA PHE A 261 14.96 3.56 7.11
C PHE A 261 14.08 3.24 8.33
N HIS A 262 13.53 2.00 8.45
CA HIS A 262 12.64 1.63 9.56
C HIS A 262 13.23 1.95 10.95
N PHE A 263 14.55 1.71 11.13
CA PHE A 263 15.24 1.99 12.38
C PHE A 263 15.17 3.47 12.76
N TYR A 264 15.36 4.35 11.79
CA TYR A 264 15.32 5.79 11.97
C TYR A 264 13.90 6.30 12.21
N ILE A 265 12.92 5.83 11.39
CA ILE A 265 11.50 6.18 11.55
C ILE A 265 11.00 5.77 12.93
N GLY A 266 11.39 4.57 13.39
CA GLY A 266 11.05 4.09 14.74
C GLY A 266 11.69 4.93 15.85
N ASP A 267 12.92 5.42 15.68
CA ASP A 267 13.59 6.30 16.65
C ASP A 267 12.94 7.68 16.66
N LEU A 268 12.63 8.25 15.48
CA LEU A 268 11.97 9.54 15.35
C LEU A 268 10.60 9.54 16.02
N SER A 269 9.74 8.55 15.73
CA SER A 269 8.43 8.43 16.37
C SER A 269 8.52 8.29 17.89
N LYS A 270 9.47 7.49 18.40
CA LYS A 270 9.68 7.37 19.86
C LYS A 270 10.09 8.70 20.49
N GLN A 271 10.95 9.44 19.81
CA GLN A 271 11.43 10.71 20.31
C GLN A 271 10.31 11.76 20.30
N ILE A 272 9.48 11.82 19.25
CA ILE A 272 8.30 12.67 19.21
C ILE A 272 7.30 12.29 20.32
N GLU A 273 7.05 10.99 20.52
CA GLU A 273 6.15 10.50 21.58
C GLU A 273 6.64 10.87 23.00
N SER A 274 7.96 10.93 23.21
CA SER A 274 8.54 11.25 24.52
C SER A 274 8.46 12.74 24.91
N GLN A 275 8.26 13.64 23.95
CA GLN A 275 8.28 15.10 24.18
C GLN A 275 6.91 15.74 24.51
N LYS A 276 5.91 14.97 24.88
CA LYS A 276 4.52 15.40 25.18
C LYS A 276 4.35 16.41 26.34
N HIS A 277 5.25 17.37 26.54
CA HIS A 277 5.22 18.25 27.72
C HIS A 277 4.94 19.72 27.37
N LEU A 278 3.78 20.03 26.79
CA LEU A 278 3.32 21.42 26.72
C LEU A 278 2.50 21.80 27.95
N LYS A 279 2.76 22.98 28.49
CA LYS A 279 2.02 23.56 29.63
C LYS A 279 0.67 24.19 29.25
N SER A 280 0.42 24.41 27.94
CA SER A 280 -0.80 25.02 27.44
C SER A 280 -1.90 24.00 27.23
N LYS A 281 -3.15 24.35 27.57
CA LYS A 281 -4.32 23.48 27.38
C LYS A 281 -4.73 23.33 25.90
N ILE A 282 -4.53 24.40 25.11
CA ILE A 282 -4.84 24.47 23.69
C ILE A 282 -3.60 24.92 22.95
N LEU A 283 -3.22 24.15 21.92
CA LEU A 283 -2.14 24.47 21.00
C LEU A 283 -2.74 24.91 19.66
N GLN A 284 -2.38 26.10 19.20
CA GLN A 284 -2.70 26.59 17.86
C GLN A 284 -1.41 26.81 17.06
N VAL A 285 -1.36 26.21 15.87
CA VAL A 285 -0.22 26.32 14.97
C VAL A 285 -0.69 26.47 13.53
N TYR A 286 0.16 27.03 12.70
CA TYR A 286 -0.16 27.44 11.35
C TYR A 286 0.78 26.80 10.36
N ARG A 287 0.26 26.52 9.16
CA ARG A 287 1.06 26.18 8.00
C ARG A 287 0.55 26.99 6.82
N CYS A 288 1.46 27.75 6.20
CA CYS A 288 1.17 28.59 5.05
C CYS A 288 1.91 28.02 3.82
N PHE A 289 1.24 27.96 2.67
CA PHE A 289 1.81 27.44 1.43
C PHE A 289 0.93 27.83 0.22
N HIS A 290 1.45 27.60 -0.98
CA HIS A 290 0.68 27.74 -2.21
C HIS A 290 -0.05 26.45 -2.52
N MET A 291 -1.36 26.56 -2.74
CA MET A 291 -2.23 25.43 -3.10
C MET A 291 -2.96 25.74 -4.41
N SER A 292 -3.11 24.75 -5.26
CA SER A 292 -3.92 24.84 -6.48
C SER A 292 -5.41 24.90 -6.15
N ASN A 293 -6.20 25.45 -7.06
CA ASN A 293 -7.66 25.48 -6.90
C ASN A 293 -8.26 24.09 -6.79
N ASP A 294 -7.74 23.10 -7.54
CA ASP A 294 -8.20 21.71 -7.51
C ASP A 294 -8.00 21.06 -6.11
N GLU A 295 -6.86 21.35 -5.46
CA GLU A 295 -6.56 20.87 -4.10
C GLU A 295 -7.42 21.58 -3.05
N LEU A 296 -7.64 22.89 -3.22
CA LEU A 296 -8.50 23.69 -2.35
C LEU A 296 -9.96 23.22 -2.42
N ASP A 297 -10.46 22.92 -3.61
CA ASP A 297 -11.82 22.38 -3.81
C ASP A 297 -11.97 21.00 -3.16
N LYS A 298 -10.93 20.17 -3.15
CA LYS A 298 -10.95 18.91 -2.37
C LYS A 298 -11.17 19.17 -0.87
N ILE A 299 -10.54 20.21 -0.30
CA ILE A 299 -10.75 20.57 1.11
C ILE A 299 -12.18 21.09 1.32
N ARG A 300 -12.64 22.01 0.47
CA ARG A 300 -14.00 22.62 0.57
C ARG A 300 -15.11 21.58 0.49
N ASN A 301 -14.97 20.61 -0.40
CA ASN A 301 -15.95 19.53 -0.59
C ASN A 301 -15.93 18.49 0.55
N ASN A 302 -14.97 18.58 1.47
CA ASN A 302 -14.79 17.64 2.55
C ASN A 302 -14.85 18.27 3.95
N ILE A 303 -15.50 19.44 4.10
CA ILE A 303 -15.74 20.06 5.40
C ILE A 303 -16.53 19.09 6.30
N GLY A 304 -16.15 18.97 7.56
CA GLY A 304 -16.70 18.04 8.54
C GLY A 304 -16.12 16.63 8.50
N LYS A 305 -15.29 16.30 7.49
CA LYS A 305 -14.64 14.98 7.35
C LYS A 305 -13.27 14.96 8.02
N LEU A 306 -12.76 13.72 8.22
CA LEU A 306 -11.44 13.49 8.78
C LEU A 306 -10.38 13.55 7.68
N ILE A 307 -9.23 14.12 8.01
CA ILE A 307 -8.00 14.09 7.22
C ILE A 307 -6.87 13.47 8.02
N LEU A 308 -6.07 12.67 7.34
CA LEU A 308 -4.88 12.03 7.88
C LEU A 308 -3.64 12.58 7.17
N THR A 309 -2.59 12.90 7.93
CA THR A 309 -1.31 13.29 7.34
C THR A 309 -0.53 12.06 6.86
N ASN A 310 -0.19 12.04 5.57
CA ASN A 310 0.58 10.96 4.96
C ASN A 310 2.11 11.16 5.09
N SER A 311 2.52 12.22 5.79
CA SER A 311 3.91 12.58 6.05
C SER A 311 4.05 13.16 7.46
N TYR A 312 5.27 13.37 7.90
CA TYR A 312 5.54 14.18 9.08
C TYR A 312 5.13 15.62 8.77
N LEU A 313 4.24 16.18 9.59
CA LEU A 313 3.70 17.51 9.38
C LEU A 313 4.47 18.52 10.23
N SER A 314 5.15 19.48 9.58
CA SER A 314 5.75 20.64 10.24
C SER A 314 4.78 21.81 10.19
N ALA A 315 4.57 22.48 11.31
CA ALA A 315 3.77 23.69 11.46
C ALA A 315 4.49 24.69 12.37
N THR A 316 4.14 25.97 12.30
CA THR A 316 4.78 27.04 13.09
C THR A 316 3.74 27.82 13.90
N ARG A 317 4.16 28.48 14.98
CA ARG A 317 3.32 29.43 15.70
C ARG A 317 3.20 30.79 15.00
N GLN A 318 4.07 31.06 14.05
CA GLN A 318 4.09 32.33 13.31
C GLN A 318 3.14 32.24 12.09
N GLN A 319 2.45 33.34 11.82
CA GLN A 319 1.59 33.51 10.66
C GLN A 319 2.38 34.21 9.56
N ASN A 320 2.49 33.56 8.38
CA ASN A 320 3.11 34.16 7.21
C ASN A 320 2.02 34.57 6.19
N LEU A 321 2.11 35.77 5.63
CA LEU A 321 1.12 36.36 4.71
C LEU A 321 1.53 36.24 3.23
N GLU A 322 2.67 35.65 2.91
CA GLU A 322 3.19 35.57 1.55
C GLU A 322 2.57 34.43 0.70
N PHE A 323 1.60 33.69 1.24
CA PHE A 323 1.03 32.49 0.63
C PHE A 323 -0.48 32.65 0.36
N ASN A 324 -1.05 31.81 -0.53
CA ASN A 324 -2.46 31.88 -0.85
C ASN A 324 -3.38 31.07 0.08
N VAL A 325 -2.80 30.16 0.89
CA VAL A 325 -3.54 29.31 1.84
C VAL A 325 -2.83 29.26 3.19
N ARG A 326 -3.60 29.41 4.26
CA ARG A 326 -3.16 29.18 5.63
C ARG A 326 -4.07 28.13 6.28
N ILE A 327 -3.46 27.04 6.74
CA ILE A 327 -4.17 26.04 7.56
C ILE A 327 -3.83 26.31 9.03
N GLN A 328 -4.88 26.48 9.82
CA GLN A 328 -4.79 26.58 11.27
C GLN A 328 -5.13 25.24 11.91
N TYR A 329 -4.20 24.68 12.63
CA TYR A 329 -4.35 23.44 13.40
C TYR A 329 -4.65 23.79 14.86
N THR A 330 -5.77 23.32 15.38
CA THR A 330 -6.16 23.50 16.78
C THR A 330 -6.14 22.16 17.48
N ILE A 331 -5.39 22.01 18.55
CA ILE A 331 -5.22 20.79 19.33
C ILE A 331 -5.61 21.08 20.79
N ASP A 332 -6.68 20.46 21.27
CA ASP A 332 -7.04 20.48 22.68
C ASP A 332 -6.34 19.33 23.41
N LEU A 333 -5.28 19.65 24.12
CA LEU A 333 -4.44 18.69 24.82
C LEU A 333 -5.11 18.06 26.06
N ASN A 334 -6.28 18.56 26.49
CA ASN A 334 -7.04 17.94 27.56
C ASN A 334 -7.91 16.79 27.06
N SER A 335 -8.46 16.94 25.84
CA SER A 335 -9.39 15.96 25.25
C SER A 335 -8.70 14.92 24.38
N ILE A 336 -7.51 15.24 23.81
CA ILE A 336 -6.83 14.42 22.84
C ILE A 336 -5.50 13.90 23.41
N GLN A 337 -5.41 12.58 23.63
CA GLN A 337 -4.24 11.95 24.21
C GLN A 337 -3.31 11.27 23.20
N SER A 338 -3.81 10.96 22.02
CA SER A 338 -3.10 10.14 21.03
C SER A 338 -2.14 10.91 20.12
N ILE A 339 -2.26 12.23 20.05
CA ILE A 339 -1.40 13.06 19.20
C ILE A 339 -0.02 13.21 19.83
N SER A 340 0.98 12.91 19.02
CA SER A 340 2.39 13.09 19.37
C SER A 340 3.01 14.16 18.47
N PHE A 341 3.71 15.09 19.10
CA PHE A 341 4.43 16.17 18.42
C PHE A 341 5.68 16.55 19.19
N ALA A 342 6.63 17.15 18.50
CA ALA A 342 7.85 17.68 19.09
C ALA A 342 8.02 19.15 18.71
N GLU A 343 8.48 19.96 19.66
CA GLU A 343 8.73 21.39 19.50
C GLU A 343 10.21 21.68 19.30
N ASN A 344 10.53 22.46 18.27
CA ASN A 344 11.87 23.00 18.09
C ASN A 344 11.93 24.39 18.73
N GLN A 345 12.60 24.50 19.87
CA GLN A 345 12.70 25.77 20.62
C GLN A 345 13.49 26.87 19.89
N GLN A 346 14.26 26.52 18.85
CA GLN A 346 15.07 27.50 18.10
C GLN A 346 14.31 28.13 16.93
N THR A 347 13.39 27.36 16.30
CA THR A 347 12.68 27.76 15.07
C THR A 347 11.19 27.97 15.25
N ASP A 348 10.64 27.82 16.47
CA ASP A 348 9.19 27.80 16.76
C ASP A 348 8.39 26.79 15.91
N GLU A 349 9.07 25.80 15.31
CA GLU A 349 8.45 24.76 14.52
C GLU A 349 7.98 23.62 15.41
N ILE A 350 6.79 23.11 15.10
CA ILE A 350 6.19 21.94 15.72
C ILE A 350 6.08 20.84 14.67
N LEU A 351 6.66 19.69 14.96
CA LEU A 351 6.65 18.52 14.11
C LEU A 351 5.65 17.50 14.66
N PHE A 352 4.59 17.22 13.92
CA PHE A 352 3.63 16.15 14.22
C PHE A 352 4.10 14.82 13.66
N ASP A 353 3.81 13.76 14.41
CA ASP A 353 4.15 12.41 14.02
C ASP A 353 3.31 11.93 12.83
N LEU A 354 3.82 10.94 12.10
CA LEU A 354 3.16 10.31 10.97
C LEU A 354 1.78 9.74 11.37
N GLY A 355 0.78 9.96 10.53
CA GLY A 355 -0.57 9.47 10.77
C GLY A 355 -1.35 10.29 11.79
N THR A 356 -0.99 11.56 12.00
CA THR A 356 -1.78 12.49 12.83
C THR A 356 -3.07 12.86 12.11
N MET A 357 -4.17 12.90 12.86
CA MET A 357 -5.52 13.08 12.31
C MET A 357 -6.14 14.39 12.73
N PHE A 358 -6.84 15.00 11.78
CA PHE A 358 -7.56 16.25 11.98
C PHE A 358 -8.94 16.16 11.33
N LYS A 359 -9.87 16.99 11.84
CA LYS A 359 -11.20 17.18 11.25
C LYS A 359 -11.26 18.57 10.62
N ILE A 360 -11.68 18.66 9.37
CA ILE A 360 -11.87 19.94 8.70
C ILE A 360 -13.10 20.64 9.30
N ILE A 361 -12.91 21.85 9.81
CA ILE A 361 -13.97 22.64 10.44
C ILE A 361 -14.54 23.66 9.48
N SER A 362 -13.67 24.45 8.82
CA SER A 362 -14.10 25.45 7.84
C SER A 362 -12.99 25.69 6.80
N CYS A 363 -13.40 26.25 5.65
CA CYS A 363 -12.54 26.71 4.58
C CYS A 363 -13.17 27.98 3.99
N GLU A 364 -12.60 29.15 4.30
CA GLU A 364 -13.16 30.46 3.98
C GLU A 364 -12.11 31.37 3.38
N TYR A 365 -12.50 32.22 2.44
CA TYR A 365 -11.61 33.22 1.87
C TYR A 365 -11.61 34.49 2.72
N ASN A 366 -10.46 34.94 3.17
CA ASN A 366 -10.29 36.17 3.91
C ASN A 366 -9.92 37.32 2.95
N GLU A 367 -10.86 38.21 2.68
CA GLU A 367 -10.66 39.33 1.77
C GLU A 367 -9.58 40.34 2.27
N ASN A 368 -9.42 40.49 3.59
CA ASN A 368 -8.45 41.41 4.15
C ASN A 368 -7.00 40.91 3.96
N GLU A 369 -6.78 39.61 4.09
CA GLU A 369 -5.47 38.98 3.96
C GLU A 369 -5.24 38.40 2.55
N GLN A 370 -6.24 38.46 1.69
CA GLN A 370 -6.25 37.88 0.32
C GLN A 370 -5.78 36.42 0.27
N MET A 371 -6.20 35.61 1.24
CA MET A 371 -5.83 34.21 1.35
C MET A 371 -6.98 33.35 1.84
N TRP A 372 -6.87 32.05 1.57
CA TRP A 372 -7.81 31.05 2.10
C TRP A 372 -7.40 30.65 3.52
N LEU A 373 -8.37 30.63 4.41
CA LEU A 373 -8.21 30.16 5.78
C LEU A 373 -8.90 28.81 5.95
N VAL A 374 -8.13 27.81 6.29
CA VAL A 374 -8.63 26.46 6.56
C VAL A 374 -8.44 26.16 8.04
N ASN A 375 -9.53 25.92 8.75
CA ASN A 375 -9.48 25.55 10.17
C ASN A 375 -9.65 24.04 10.32
N VAL A 376 -8.72 23.40 11.02
CA VAL A 376 -8.76 21.96 11.31
C VAL A 376 -8.52 21.72 12.81
N ASN A 377 -9.32 20.81 13.39
CA ASN A 377 -9.16 20.38 14.77
C ASN A 377 -8.59 18.99 14.83
N ALA A 378 -7.66 18.77 15.72
CA ALA A 378 -7.13 17.45 16.00
C ALA A 378 -8.22 16.51 16.57
N THR A 379 -8.11 15.20 16.35
CA THR A 379 -9.11 14.21 16.79
C THR A 379 -8.51 12.83 17.01
N ASP A 380 -9.09 12.08 17.96
CA ASP A 380 -8.74 10.67 18.25
C ASP A 380 -9.66 9.67 17.53
N GLU A 381 -10.67 10.14 16.79
CA GLU A 381 -11.67 9.27 16.12
C GLU A 381 -11.01 8.17 15.26
N GLY A 382 -9.97 8.52 14.52
CA GLY A 382 -9.30 7.56 13.64
C GLY A 382 -8.48 6.50 14.37
N ASN A 383 -7.98 6.79 15.57
CA ASN A 383 -7.26 5.79 16.38
C ASN A 383 -8.22 4.72 16.93
N HIS A 384 -9.47 5.09 17.25
CA HIS A 384 -10.50 4.12 17.61
C HIS A 384 -10.84 3.21 16.43
N ILE A 385 -10.97 3.77 15.22
CA ILE A 385 -11.21 2.98 13.99
C ILE A 385 -10.03 2.03 13.73
N ALA A 386 -8.80 2.49 13.89
CA ALA A 386 -7.61 1.65 13.71
C ALA A 386 -7.54 0.52 14.76
N ALA A 387 -7.87 0.80 16.02
CA ALA A 387 -7.90 -0.20 17.08
C ALA A 387 -8.98 -1.26 16.83
N GLU A 388 -10.19 -0.86 16.45
CA GLU A 388 -11.28 -1.78 16.07
C GLU A 388 -10.87 -2.66 14.88
N TYR A 389 -10.21 -2.11 13.88
CA TYR A 389 -9.71 -2.87 12.73
C TYR A 389 -8.64 -3.89 13.13
N ILE A 390 -7.68 -3.50 13.96
CA ILE A 390 -6.62 -4.40 14.45
C ILE A 390 -7.24 -5.56 15.24
N GLU A 391 -8.21 -5.30 16.11
CA GLU A 391 -8.90 -6.31 16.88
C GLU A 391 -9.69 -7.28 16.00
N TYR A 392 -10.41 -6.73 15.00
CA TYR A 392 -11.11 -7.54 13.99
C TYR A 392 -10.14 -8.44 13.21
N GLN A 393 -9.00 -7.93 12.75
CA GLN A 393 -8.02 -8.74 12.04
C GLN A 393 -7.37 -9.80 12.94
N LYS A 394 -7.06 -9.46 14.20
CA LYS A 394 -6.55 -10.45 15.16
C LYS A 394 -7.53 -11.59 15.41
N SER A 395 -8.83 -11.32 15.38
CA SER A 395 -9.84 -12.38 15.54
C SER A 395 -9.92 -13.33 14.33
N LYS A 396 -9.51 -12.86 13.13
CA LYS A 396 -9.51 -13.65 11.89
C LYS A 396 -8.19 -14.37 11.63
N MET A 397 -7.07 -13.84 12.12
CA MET A 397 -5.74 -14.34 11.84
C MET A 397 -5.20 -15.11 13.03
N THR A 398 -4.71 -16.33 12.79
CA THR A 398 -3.95 -17.11 13.78
C THR A 398 -2.55 -16.53 14.04
N GLU A 399 -2.08 -15.66 13.14
CA GLU A 399 -0.77 -15.03 13.18
C GLU A 399 -0.94 -13.53 13.44
N SER A 400 -0.46 -13.05 14.58
CA SER A 400 -0.61 -11.65 15.04
C SER A 400 0.49 -10.71 14.53
N ASN A 401 1.11 -11.01 13.38
CA ASN A 401 2.14 -10.13 12.82
C ASN A 401 1.50 -8.93 12.10
N ILE A 402 1.78 -7.74 12.62
CA ILE A 402 1.22 -6.47 12.08
C ILE A 402 1.62 -6.20 10.62
N ILE A 403 2.78 -6.71 10.16
CA ILE A 403 3.23 -6.59 8.77
C ILE A 403 2.27 -7.35 7.85
N LEU A 404 1.91 -8.58 8.22
CA LEU A 404 0.98 -9.40 7.46
C LEU A 404 -0.44 -8.80 7.49
N MET A 405 -0.85 -8.26 8.65
CA MET A 405 -2.15 -7.59 8.79
C MET A 405 -2.28 -6.38 7.85
N LEU A 406 -1.23 -5.56 7.77
CA LEU A 406 -1.22 -4.41 6.87
C LEU A 406 -1.22 -4.83 5.40
N GLY A 407 -0.43 -5.85 5.05
CA GLY A 407 -0.45 -6.44 3.71
C GLY A 407 -1.83 -6.98 3.33
N HIS A 408 -2.53 -7.64 4.26
CA HIS A 408 -3.92 -8.07 4.09
C HIS A 408 -4.86 -6.89 3.84
N LEU A 409 -4.73 -5.81 4.61
CA LEU A 409 -5.52 -4.59 4.40
C LEU A 409 -5.38 -4.07 2.98
N ILE A 410 -4.14 -3.99 2.47
CA ILE A 410 -3.90 -3.52 1.10
C ILE A 410 -4.55 -4.47 0.06
N ILE A 411 -4.50 -5.78 0.28
CA ILE A 411 -5.19 -6.75 -0.60
C ILE A 411 -6.70 -6.54 -0.56
N GLU A 412 -7.29 -6.35 0.61
CA GLU A 412 -8.74 -6.13 0.79
C GLU A 412 -9.22 -4.82 0.12
N THR A 413 -8.35 -3.80 0.01
CA THR A 413 -8.68 -2.58 -0.75
C THR A 413 -8.67 -2.76 -2.28
N GLY A 414 -8.30 -3.95 -2.79
CA GLY A 414 -8.20 -4.23 -4.21
C GLY A 414 -6.97 -3.62 -4.90
N ASN A 415 -6.09 -2.94 -4.18
CA ASN A 415 -4.88 -2.36 -4.75
C ASN A 415 -3.74 -3.39 -4.79
N TYR A 416 -3.87 -4.36 -5.71
CA TYR A 416 -2.91 -5.46 -5.84
C TYR A 416 -1.49 -5.02 -6.20
N PRO A 417 -1.26 -4.03 -7.06
CA PRO A 417 0.09 -3.52 -7.35
C PRO A 417 0.78 -2.92 -6.11
N LYS A 418 0.02 -2.22 -5.25
CA LYS A 418 0.52 -1.68 -3.99
C LYS A 418 0.86 -2.80 -3.01
N ALA A 419 -0.01 -3.80 -2.88
CA ALA A 419 0.20 -4.97 -2.03
C ALA A 419 1.46 -5.76 -2.45
N GLU A 420 1.65 -5.95 -3.75
CA GLU A 420 2.83 -6.60 -4.31
C GLU A 420 4.12 -5.85 -3.95
N LYS A 421 4.19 -4.54 -4.23
CA LYS A 421 5.34 -3.70 -3.86
C LYS A 421 5.63 -3.75 -2.36
N TYR A 422 4.58 -3.74 -1.55
CA TYR A 422 4.70 -3.83 -0.10
C TYR A 422 5.36 -5.14 0.34
N PHE A 423 4.86 -6.29 -0.09
CA PHE A 423 5.42 -7.58 0.29
C PHE A 423 6.81 -7.83 -0.30
N GLN A 424 7.08 -7.37 -1.52
CA GLN A 424 8.41 -7.45 -2.13
C GLN A 424 9.43 -6.62 -1.35
N ALA A 425 9.06 -5.42 -0.87
CA ALA A 425 9.93 -4.59 -0.05
C ALA A 425 10.33 -5.29 1.26
N PHE A 426 9.38 -5.96 1.93
CA PHE A 426 9.68 -6.73 3.12
C PHE A 426 10.50 -7.99 2.83
N LEU A 427 10.25 -8.68 1.73
CA LEU A 427 11.02 -9.84 1.31
C LEU A 427 12.50 -9.48 1.05
N ASN A 428 12.76 -8.31 0.48
CA ASN A 428 14.10 -7.79 0.18
C ASN A 428 14.78 -7.13 1.38
N SER A 429 14.08 -6.98 2.51
CA SER A 429 14.66 -6.42 3.72
C SER A 429 15.55 -7.47 4.41
N PRO A 430 16.64 -7.09 5.09
CA PRO A 430 17.55 -8.05 5.74
C PRO A 430 16.96 -8.70 7.02
N ILE A 431 15.68 -8.64 7.23
CA ILE A 431 15.05 -8.83 8.53
C ILE A 431 14.06 -10.00 8.62
N PRO A 432 13.39 -10.45 7.53
CA PRO A 432 12.33 -11.42 7.71
C PRO A 432 12.89 -12.78 8.16
N THR A 433 12.22 -13.33 9.19
CA THR A 433 12.44 -14.71 9.61
C THR A 433 11.97 -15.68 8.52
N ASP A 434 12.41 -16.94 8.57
CA ASP A 434 11.93 -17.98 7.63
C ASP A 434 10.41 -18.15 7.67
N GLU A 435 9.77 -17.81 8.79
CA GLU A 435 8.31 -17.82 8.93
C GLU A 435 7.66 -16.68 8.18
N GLU A 436 8.16 -15.48 8.38
CA GLU A 436 7.65 -14.29 7.70
C GLU A 436 7.85 -14.39 6.19
N ILE A 437 9.00 -14.91 5.73
CA ILE A 437 9.25 -15.18 4.31
C ILE A 437 8.19 -16.13 3.74
N ALA A 438 7.89 -17.22 4.44
CA ALA A 438 6.87 -18.17 3.98
C ALA A 438 5.48 -17.54 3.91
N CYS A 439 5.11 -16.72 4.90
CA CYS A 439 3.85 -15.98 4.92
C CYS A 439 3.80 -14.90 3.82
N ILE A 440 4.92 -14.22 3.55
CA ILE A 440 5.02 -13.26 2.44
C ILE A 440 4.83 -13.98 1.10
N TYR A 441 5.49 -15.11 0.87
CA TYR A 441 5.28 -15.89 -0.35
C TYR A 441 3.83 -16.33 -0.52
N TYR A 442 3.18 -16.77 0.55
CA TYR A 442 1.75 -17.12 0.51
C TYR A 442 0.88 -15.94 0.07
N ASN A 443 1.12 -14.74 0.63
CA ASN A 443 0.36 -13.54 0.27
C ASN A 443 0.68 -13.04 -1.14
N LEU A 444 1.93 -13.11 -1.60
CA LEU A 444 2.29 -12.82 -3.00
C LEU A 444 1.56 -13.79 -3.95
N GLY A 445 1.53 -15.08 -3.64
CA GLY A 445 0.75 -16.04 -4.42
C GLY A 445 -0.74 -15.72 -4.49
N ARG A 446 -1.34 -15.22 -3.38
CA ARG A 446 -2.73 -14.73 -3.39
C ARG A 446 -2.91 -13.49 -4.26
N ILE A 447 -1.97 -12.54 -4.21
CA ILE A 447 -1.98 -11.33 -5.03
C ILE A 447 -1.93 -11.68 -6.51
N TYR A 448 -0.99 -12.52 -6.92
CA TYR A 448 -0.86 -12.95 -8.31
C TYR A 448 -2.10 -13.71 -8.82
N ARG A 449 -2.73 -14.52 -7.95
CA ARG A 449 -4.02 -15.12 -8.27
C ARG A 449 -5.11 -14.08 -8.54
N LEU A 450 -5.22 -13.06 -7.69
CA LEU A 450 -6.20 -11.97 -7.83
C LEU A 450 -5.91 -11.08 -9.05
N LYS A 451 -4.65 -11.00 -9.50
CA LYS A 451 -4.24 -10.38 -10.77
C LYS A 451 -4.45 -11.30 -11.98
N GLN A 452 -4.89 -12.54 -11.76
CA GLN A 452 -5.04 -13.60 -12.77
C GLN A 452 -3.71 -14.05 -13.40
N GLU A 453 -2.60 -13.81 -12.74
CA GLU A 453 -1.25 -14.25 -13.11
C GLU A 453 -0.97 -15.62 -12.42
N TYR A 454 -1.66 -16.65 -12.89
CA TYR A 454 -1.79 -17.93 -12.18
C TYR A 454 -0.48 -18.74 -12.08
N GLU A 455 0.37 -18.67 -13.08
CA GLU A 455 1.67 -19.37 -13.07
C GLU A 455 2.59 -18.82 -11.97
N GLN A 456 2.67 -17.49 -11.84
CA GLN A 456 3.42 -16.83 -10.77
C GLN A 456 2.79 -17.09 -9.41
N ALA A 457 1.45 -17.14 -9.34
CA ALA A 457 0.74 -17.51 -8.12
C ALA A 457 1.15 -18.91 -7.64
N LEU A 458 1.19 -19.90 -8.53
CA LEU A 458 1.64 -21.26 -8.21
C LEU A 458 3.09 -21.31 -7.76
N GLU A 459 3.97 -20.55 -8.40
CA GLU A 459 5.39 -20.48 -8.02
C GLU A 459 5.54 -20.00 -6.56
N TYR A 460 4.94 -18.88 -6.20
CA TYR A 460 5.02 -18.32 -4.85
C TYR A 460 4.34 -19.21 -3.80
N LEU A 461 3.18 -19.80 -4.12
CA LEU A 461 2.47 -20.73 -3.21
C LEU A 461 3.27 -22.01 -2.97
N ASN A 462 3.94 -22.55 -3.98
CA ASN A 462 4.83 -23.69 -3.83
C ASN A 462 6.05 -23.37 -2.96
N GLN A 463 6.65 -22.18 -3.13
CA GLN A 463 7.74 -21.71 -2.26
C GLN A 463 7.27 -21.58 -0.81
N ALA A 464 6.08 -21.02 -0.57
CA ALA A 464 5.49 -20.94 0.76
C ALA A 464 5.30 -22.33 1.39
N TYR A 465 4.70 -23.26 0.65
CA TYR A 465 4.50 -24.64 1.09
C TYR A 465 5.81 -25.34 1.46
N LEU A 466 6.82 -25.25 0.61
CA LEU A 466 8.15 -25.85 0.85
C LEU A 466 8.78 -25.30 2.12
N LYS A 467 8.76 -23.97 2.31
CA LYS A 467 9.31 -23.35 3.52
C LYS A 467 8.56 -23.78 4.78
N HIS A 468 7.23 -23.90 4.75
CA HIS A 468 6.47 -24.41 5.89
C HIS A 468 6.77 -25.89 6.20
N CYS A 469 6.98 -26.72 5.19
CA CYS A 469 7.35 -28.14 5.36
C CYS A 469 8.78 -28.33 5.86
N GLN A 470 9.71 -27.45 5.48
CA GLN A 470 11.11 -27.52 5.89
C GLN A 470 11.36 -26.93 7.29
N ALA A 471 10.43 -26.13 7.82
CA ALA A 471 10.53 -25.54 9.16
C ALA A 471 10.64 -26.61 10.25
N ARG A 472 11.34 -26.26 11.34
CA ARG A 472 11.48 -27.14 12.51
C ARG A 472 11.06 -26.37 13.77
N PRO A 473 9.90 -26.71 14.38
CA PRO A 473 8.94 -27.75 13.97
C PRO A 473 8.22 -27.44 12.66
N THR A 474 7.78 -28.50 11.94
CA THR A 474 7.03 -28.37 10.67
C THR A 474 5.71 -27.61 10.92
N ARG A 475 5.45 -26.60 10.12
CA ARG A 475 4.25 -25.74 10.23
C ARG A 475 3.11 -26.32 9.39
N LEU A 476 2.50 -27.38 9.90
CA LEU A 476 1.50 -28.16 9.18
C LEU A 476 0.25 -27.34 8.81
N LEU A 477 -0.22 -26.47 9.72
CA LEU A 477 -1.39 -25.63 9.48
C LEU A 477 -1.17 -24.66 8.31
N SER A 478 -0.07 -23.93 8.33
CA SER A 478 0.28 -22.98 7.27
C SER A 478 0.60 -23.70 5.95
N GLY A 479 1.22 -24.88 6.01
CA GLY A 479 1.41 -25.74 4.84
C GLY A 479 0.09 -26.23 4.22
N ALA A 480 -0.91 -26.55 5.05
CA ALA A 480 -2.25 -26.90 4.60
C ALA A 480 -2.96 -25.74 3.90
N LYS A 481 -2.85 -24.52 4.46
CA LYS A 481 -3.38 -23.29 3.82
C LYS A 481 -2.74 -23.03 2.46
N ALA A 482 -1.42 -23.23 2.34
CA ALA A 482 -0.71 -23.08 1.07
C ALA A 482 -1.19 -24.12 0.03
N MET A 483 -1.34 -25.39 0.42
CA MET A 483 -1.87 -26.44 -0.47
C MET A 483 -3.32 -26.17 -0.89
N ASN A 484 -4.17 -25.66 0.02
CA ASN A 484 -5.52 -25.26 -0.35
C ASN A 484 -5.51 -24.10 -1.37
N ALA A 485 -4.62 -23.12 -1.22
CA ALA A 485 -4.49 -22.03 -2.18
C ALA A 485 -3.96 -22.52 -3.55
N ILE A 486 -3.02 -23.46 -3.57
CA ILE A 486 -2.57 -24.12 -4.81
C ILE A 486 -3.76 -24.81 -5.50
N GLY A 487 -4.59 -25.55 -4.75
CA GLY A 487 -5.78 -26.18 -5.28
C GLY A 487 -6.76 -25.18 -5.91
N ILE A 488 -6.95 -24.01 -5.30
CA ILE A 488 -7.80 -22.93 -5.85
C ILE A 488 -7.22 -22.42 -7.18
N VAL A 489 -5.92 -22.16 -7.26
CA VAL A 489 -5.29 -21.67 -8.49
C VAL A 489 -5.35 -22.76 -9.60
N SER A 490 -5.09 -24.02 -9.26
CA SER A 490 -5.22 -25.14 -10.22
C SER A 490 -6.66 -25.29 -10.73
N MET A 491 -7.66 -25.01 -9.89
CA MET A 491 -9.07 -25.00 -10.31
C MET A 491 -9.36 -23.84 -11.28
N GLU A 492 -8.80 -22.66 -11.05
CA GLU A 492 -8.95 -21.49 -11.94
C GLU A 492 -8.25 -21.70 -13.30
N LEU A 493 -7.22 -22.55 -13.35
CA LEU A 493 -6.57 -23.04 -14.58
C LEU A 493 -7.29 -24.23 -15.26
N ASP A 494 -8.41 -24.68 -14.72
CA ASP A 494 -9.15 -25.90 -15.13
C ASP A 494 -8.35 -27.21 -15.00
N HIS A 495 -7.29 -27.20 -14.18
CA HIS A 495 -6.49 -28.39 -13.85
C HIS A 495 -7.16 -29.20 -12.72
N LYS A 496 -8.35 -29.76 -12.97
CA LYS A 496 -9.22 -30.38 -11.96
C LYS A 496 -8.55 -31.47 -11.14
N ASN A 497 -7.75 -32.32 -11.77
CA ASN A 497 -7.09 -33.44 -11.08
C ASN A 497 -6.01 -32.94 -10.10
N GLU A 498 -5.21 -31.96 -10.51
CA GLU A 498 -4.19 -31.33 -9.66
C GLU A 498 -4.83 -30.60 -8.48
N ALA A 499 -5.97 -29.94 -8.73
CA ALA A 499 -6.73 -29.27 -7.69
C ALA A 499 -7.26 -30.24 -6.63
N ILE A 500 -7.82 -31.41 -7.06
CA ILE A 500 -8.28 -32.46 -6.14
C ILE A 500 -7.11 -32.97 -5.30
N GLU A 501 -5.96 -33.30 -5.92
CA GLU A 501 -4.77 -33.77 -5.20
C GLU A 501 -4.30 -32.74 -4.16
N ALA A 502 -4.29 -31.47 -4.53
CA ALA A 502 -3.89 -30.38 -3.64
C ALA A 502 -4.84 -30.23 -2.44
N PHE A 503 -6.17 -30.26 -2.66
CA PHE A 503 -7.14 -30.19 -1.57
C PHE A 503 -7.09 -31.41 -0.66
N GLN A 504 -6.93 -32.61 -1.20
CA GLN A 504 -6.76 -33.84 -0.41
C GLN A 504 -5.46 -33.76 0.42
N CYS A 505 -4.37 -33.24 -0.14
CA CYS A 505 -3.14 -33.02 0.59
C CYS A 505 -3.35 -32.03 1.73
N ALA A 506 -4.06 -30.90 1.46
CA ALA A 506 -4.41 -29.94 2.49
C ALA A 506 -5.20 -30.58 3.64
N LEU A 507 -6.24 -31.37 3.33
CA LEU A 507 -7.03 -32.09 4.34
C LEU A 507 -6.19 -33.05 5.18
N LYS A 508 -5.22 -33.76 4.58
CA LYS A 508 -4.28 -34.63 5.30
C LYS A 508 -3.34 -33.85 6.24
N LEU A 509 -2.94 -32.65 5.84
CA LEU A 509 -2.13 -31.77 6.69
C LEU A 509 -2.95 -31.20 7.84
N TYR A 510 -4.18 -30.74 7.57
CA TYR A 510 -5.11 -30.27 8.59
C TYR A 510 -5.40 -31.34 9.64
N SER A 511 -5.66 -32.60 9.23
CA SER A 511 -5.95 -33.69 10.18
C SER A 511 -4.80 -33.97 11.16
N LYS A 512 -3.57 -33.57 10.82
CA LYS A 512 -2.39 -33.70 11.70
C LYS A 512 -2.12 -32.43 12.53
N ALA A 513 -2.64 -31.28 12.11
CA ALA A 513 -2.33 -29.99 12.69
C ALA A 513 -3.39 -29.48 13.66
N VAL A 514 -4.65 -29.75 13.35
CA VAL A 514 -5.82 -29.22 14.06
C VAL A 514 -6.91 -30.27 14.21
N GLU A 515 -7.91 -29.99 15.04
CA GLU A 515 -9.09 -30.84 15.12
C GLU A 515 -9.82 -30.89 13.76
N GLN A 516 -10.44 -32.02 13.46
CA GLN A 516 -11.21 -32.19 12.21
C GLN A 516 -12.37 -31.22 12.06
N SER A 517 -12.79 -30.59 13.16
CA SER A 517 -13.84 -29.57 13.19
C SER A 517 -13.34 -28.14 12.98
N HIS A 518 -12.08 -27.92 12.61
CA HIS A 518 -11.54 -26.57 12.40
C HIS A 518 -12.17 -25.88 11.17
N PRO A 519 -12.54 -24.58 11.20
CA PRO A 519 -13.20 -23.87 10.08
C PRO A 519 -12.43 -23.91 8.75
N ASP A 520 -11.09 -23.91 8.77
CA ASP A 520 -10.28 -24.01 7.54
C ASP A 520 -10.46 -25.35 6.81
N VAL A 521 -10.78 -26.42 7.56
CA VAL A 521 -11.13 -27.73 6.98
C VAL A 521 -12.43 -27.64 6.17
N ALA A 522 -13.43 -26.93 6.71
CA ALA A 522 -14.69 -26.71 6.01
C ALA A 522 -14.49 -25.94 4.70
N GLY A 523 -13.67 -24.89 4.70
CA GLY A 523 -13.34 -24.15 3.47
C GLY A 523 -12.73 -25.05 2.38
N THR A 524 -11.81 -25.94 2.77
CA THR A 524 -11.18 -26.89 1.82
C THR A 524 -12.19 -27.94 1.32
N LEU A 525 -13.09 -28.44 2.19
CA LEU A 525 -14.16 -29.35 1.79
C LEU A 525 -15.12 -28.69 0.80
N ILE A 526 -15.47 -27.42 0.99
CA ILE A 526 -16.31 -26.65 0.05
C ILE A 526 -15.63 -26.58 -1.32
N ASN A 527 -14.34 -26.26 -1.38
CA ASN A 527 -13.61 -26.19 -2.64
C ASN A 527 -13.56 -27.56 -3.35
N LEU A 528 -13.34 -28.64 -2.60
CA LEU A 528 -13.35 -30.00 -3.14
C LEU A 528 -14.75 -30.38 -3.64
N GLY A 529 -15.81 -30.06 -2.88
CA GLY A 529 -17.21 -30.28 -3.28
C GLY A 529 -17.58 -29.53 -4.56
N ASN A 530 -17.06 -28.28 -4.74
CA ASN A 530 -17.28 -27.54 -5.98
C ASN A 530 -16.67 -28.24 -7.21
N ILE A 531 -15.47 -28.83 -7.09
CA ILE A 531 -14.88 -29.59 -8.21
C ILE A 531 -15.69 -30.85 -8.50
N TYR A 532 -16.11 -31.61 -7.48
CA TYR A 532 -16.95 -32.76 -7.67
C TYR A 532 -18.30 -32.42 -8.33
N SER A 533 -18.91 -31.28 -7.93
CA SER A 533 -20.11 -30.77 -8.58
C SER A 533 -19.87 -30.47 -10.08
N GLN A 534 -18.72 -29.84 -10.43
CA GLN A 534 -18.35 -29.58 -11.83
C GLN A 534 -18.03 -30.86 -12.63
N GLN A 535 -17.68 -31.96 -11.96
CA GLN A 535 -17.49 -33.29 -12.57
C GLN A 535 -18.78 -34.14 -12.56
N GLU A 536 -19.90 -33.54 -12.18
CA GLU A 536 -21.21 -34.21 -12.02
C GLU A 536 -21.20 -35.35 -10.99
N LYS A 537 -20.20 -35.38 -10.11
CA LYS A 537 -20.11 -36.31 -8.99
C LYS A 537 -20.89 -35.74 -7.80
N PHE A 538 -22.22 -35.77 -7.94
CA PHE A 538 -23.11 -35.05 -7.01
C PHE A 538 -23.14 -35.64 -5.60
N ALA A 539 -22.95 -36.97 -5.45
CA ALA A 539 -22.91 -37.62 -4.15
C ALA A 539 -21.67 -37.20 -3.34
N GLU A 540 -20.49 -37.19 -3.98
CA GLU A 540 -19.24 -36.73 -3.37
C GLU A 540 -19.26 -35.24 -3.02
N ALA A 541 -19.88 -34.42 -3.90
CA ALA A 541 -20.05 -33.03 -3.65
C ALA A 541 -20.94 -32.76 -2.41
N LEU A 542 -22.08 -33.43 -2.32
CA LEU A 542 -23.00 -33.35 -1.19
C LEU A 542 -22.32 -33.78 0.12
N PHE A 543 -21.60 -34.89 0.11
CA PHE A 543 -20.85 -35.37 1.28
C PHE A 543 -19.83 -34.31 1.78
N CYS A 544 -19.12 -33.66 0.86
CA CYS A 544 -18.20 -32.59 1.23
C CYS A 544 -18.92 -31.38 1.86
N PHE A 545 -20.04 -30.94 1.28
CA PHE A 545 -20.81 -29.81 1.79
C PHE A 545 -21.47 -30.12 3.14
N GLU A 546 -22.01 -31.31 3.35
CA GLU A 546 -22.59 -31.72 4.65
C GLU A 546 -21.54 -31.74 5.76
N ARG A 547 -20.34 -32.25 5.47
CA ARG A 547 -19.23 -32.20 6.42
C ARG A 547 -18.83 -30.77 6.74
N ALA A 548 -18.75 -29.90 5.74
CA ALA A 548 -18.46 -28.49 5.94
C ALA A 548 -19.53 -27.80 6.78
N GLN A 549 -20.82 -28.12 6.56
CA GLN A 549 -21.94 -27.58 7.33
C GLN A 549 -21.83 -28.00 8.80
N LYS A 550 -21.62 -29.26 9.10
CA LYS A 550 -21.44 -29.75 10.48
C LYS A 550 -20.30 -29.03 11.23
N ILE A 551 -19.22 -28.67 10.51
CA ILE A 551 -18.13 -27.92 11.09
C ILE A 551 -18.57 -26.46 11.37
N TYR A 552 -19.26 -25.81 10.44
CA TYR A 552 -19.73 -24.45 10.61
C TYR A 552 -20.80 -24.33 11.69
N ASP A 553 -21.73 -25.27 11.75
CA ASP A 553 -22.79 -25.31 12.80
C ASP A 553 -22.20 -25.39 14.21
N LYS A 554 -21.04 -26.05 14.37
CA LYS A 554 -20.35 -26.16 15.66
C LYS A 554 -19.58 -24.89 16.04
N HIS A 555 -19.03 -24.14 15.06
CA HIS A 555 -18.02 -23.12 15.33
C HIS A 555 -18.43 -21.70 14.92
N LEU A 556 -19.43 -21.53 14.07
CA LEU A 556 -19.83 -20.25 13.54
C LEU A 556 -21.28 -19.90 13.89
N PRO A 557 -21.61 -18.63 14.07
CA PRO A 557 -23.00 -18.19 14.15
C PRO A 557 -23.76 -18.52 12.86
N VAL A 558 -25.04 -18.84 12.95
CA VAL A 558 -25.91 -19.17 11.79
C VAL A 558 -25.85 -18.10 10.69
N ASN A 559 -25.67 -16.85 11.07
CA ASN A 559 -25.63 -15.72 10.14
C ASN A 559 -24.17 -15.37 9.70
N HIS A 560 -23.22 -16.26 9.83
CA HIS A 560 -21.83 -15.97 9.44
C HIS A 560 -21.68 -15.97 7.90
N PRO A 561 -20.91 -15.03 7.29
CA PRO A 561 -20.72 -14.96 5.82
C PRO A 561 -20.24 -16.28 5.18
N ASN A 562 -19.40 -17.06 5.87
CA ASN A 562 -18.95 -18.36 5.36
C ASN A 562 -20.11 -19.36 5.23
N VAL A 563 -21.13 -19.30 6.08
CA VAL A 563 -22.33 -20.11 5.95
C VAL A 563 -23.11 -19.74 4.67
N ALA A 564 -23.20 -18.45 4.34
CA ALA A 564 -23.82 -18.01 3.09
C ALA A 564 -23.04 -18.50 1.85
N ILE A 565 -21.71 -18.58 1.90
CA ILE A 565 -20.89 -19.17 0.82
C ILE A 565 -21.23 -20.65 0.64
N LEU A 566 -21.31 -21.42 1.73
CA LEU A 566 -21.69 -22.83 1.68
C LEU A 566 -23.08 -23.02 1.12
N LEU A 567 -24.07 -22.25 1.60
CA LEU A 567 -25.45 -22.31 1.11
C LEU A 567 -25.55 -22.00 -0.39
N ASN A 568 -24.80 -21.02 -0.90
CA ASN A 568 -24.72 -20.75 -2.33
C ASN A 568 -24.20 -21.96 -3.14
N ASN A 569 -23.21 -22.67 -2.62
CA ASN A 569 -22.68 -23.85 -3.31
C ASN A 569 -23.65 -25.03 -3.26
N ILE A 570 -24.34 -25.25 -2.14
CA ILE A 570 -25.42 -26.23 -2.04
C ILE A 570 -26.56 -25.88 -3.01
N ALA A 571 -26.97 -24.61 -3.09
CA ALA A 571 -28.00 -24.16 -4.01
C ALA A 571 -27.60 -24.38 -5.48
N ASN A 572 -26.32 -24.09 -5.82
CA ASN A 572 -25.78 -24.44 -7.17
C ASN A 572 -25.89 -25.94 -7.48
N LEU A 573 -25.53 -26.80 -6.52
CA LEU A 573 -25.64 -28.22 -6.65
C LEU A 573 -27.12 -28.67 -6.87
N CYS A 574 -28.04 -28.16 -6.07
CA CYS A 574 -29.47 -28.39 -6.22
C CYS A 574 -30.00 -27.95 -7.60
N PHE A 575 -29.53 -26.79 -8.08
CA PHE A 575 -29.89 -26.29 -9.41
C PHE A 575 -29.39 -27.23 -10.53
N GLN A 576 -28.15 -27.71 -10.45
CA GLN A 576 -27.60 -28.68 -11.41
C GLN A 576 -28.39 -30.00 -11.41
N GLN A 577 -28.87 -30.41 -10.25
CA GLN A 577 -29.74 -31.59 -10.11
C GLN A 577 -31.21 -31.31 -10.50
N GLN A 578 -31.54 -30.14 -11.03
CA GLN A 578 -32.90 -29.70 -11.40
C GLN A 578 -33.88 -29.62 -10.20
N ARG A 579 -33.38 -29.57 -8.97
CA ARG A 579 -34.18 -29.41 -7.75
C ARG A 579 -34.42 -27.91 -7.46
N PHE A 580 -35.18 -27.28 -8.37
CA PHE A 580 -35.25 -25.83 -8.44
C PHE A 580 -35.88 -25.18 -7.22
N GLN A 581 -36.91 -25.77 -6.60
CA GLN A 581 -37.51 -25.17 -5.39
C GLN A 581 -36.50 -25.15 -4.24
N LEU A 582 -35.77 -26.24 -4.02
CA LEU A 582 -34.77 -26.33 -2.98
C LEU A 582 -33.61 -25.36 -3.26
N ALA A 583 -33.20 -25.22 -4.52
CA ALA A 583 -32.19 -24.26 -4.93
C ALA A 583 -32.62 -22.82 -4.62
N LEU A 584 -33.89 -22.46 -4.92
CA LEU A 584 -34.46 -21.13 -4.63
C LEU A 584 -34.43 -20.84 -3.13
N ASP A 585 -34.98 -21.72 -2.32
CA ASP A 585 -35.06 -21.55 -0.85
C ASP A 585 -33.67 -21.39 -0.24
N THR A 586 -32.69 -22.14 -0.74
CA THR A 586 -31.30 -22.09 -0.25
C THR A 586 -30.57 -20.81 -0.68
N TYR A 587 -30.77 -20.33 -1.93
CA TYR A 587 -30.23 -19.04 -2.37
C TYR A 587 -30.82 -17.85 -1.61
N GLU A 588 -32.12 -17.89 -1.28
CA GLU A 588 -32.79 -16.85 -0.50
C GLU A 588 -32.21 -16.78 0.92
N GLN A 589 -31.96 -17.93 1.56
CA GLN A 589 -31.28 -17.97 2.86
C GLN A 589 -29.87 -17.35 2.78
N ALA A 590 -29.09 -17.71 1.76
CA ALA A 590 -27.75 -17.14 1.54
C ALA A 590 -27.83 -15.61 1.31
N LEU A 591 -28.82 -15.15 0.52
CA LEU A 591 -29.05 -13.74 0.26
C LEU A 591 -29.38 -12.96 1.55
N GLN A 592 -30.26 -13.51 2.40
CA GLN A 592 -30.63 -12.88 3.69
C GLN A 592 -29.43 -12.71 4.61
N ILE A 593 -28.52 -13.71 4.66
CA ILE A 593 -27.30 -13.60 5.43
C ILE A 593 -26.39 -12.51 4.85
N ASN A 594 -26.15 -12.53 3.54
CA ASN A 594 -25.25 -11.58 2.89
C ASN A 594 -25.74 -10.14 2.95
N GLN A 595 -27.05 -9.88 2.88
CA GLN A 595 -27.67 -8.54 3.00
C GLN A 595 -27.41 -7.87 4.35
N ARG A 596 -27.08 -8.64 5.40
CA ARG A 596 -26.75 -8.09 6.72
C ARG A 596 -25.34 -7.54 6.82
N PHE A 597 -24.43 -7.95 5.89
CA PHE A 597 -23.01 -7.65 5.97
C PHE A 597 -22.44 -6.92 4.76
N LEU A 598 -23.18 -6.91 3.64
CA LEU A 598 -22.68 -6.38 2.37
C LEU A 598 -23.58 -5.21 1.89
N PRO A 599 -22.98 -4.17 1.30
CA PRO A 599 -23.76 -3.06 0.71
C PRO A 599 -24.59 -3.55 -0.49
N ASN A 600 -25.69 -2.89 -0.76
CA ASN A 600 -26.69 -3.33 -1.75
C ASN A 600 -26.18 -3.52 -3.18
N ASN A 601 -25.11 -2.83 -3.54
CA ASN A 601 -24.43 -2.90 -4.84
C ASN A 601 -23.24 -3.89 -4.85
N HIS A 602 -23.01 -4.63 -3.77
CA HIS A 602 -21.88 -5.56 -3.70
C HIS A 602 -22.02 -6.68 -4.74
N PRO A 603 -20.92 -7.04 -5.48
CA PRO A 603 -20.96 -8.07 -6.55
C PRO A 603 -21.57 -9.40 -6.10
N THR A 604 -21.32 -9.84 -4.87
CA THR A 604 -21.88 -11.08 -4.31
C THR A 604 -23.41 -11.03 -4.22
N LEU A 605 -23.99 -9.91 -3.79
CA LEU A 605 -25.46 -9.75 -3.73
C LEU A 605 -26.06 -9.72 -5.13
N LEU A 606 -25.41 -9.05 -6.09
CA LEU A 606 -25.85 -9.03 -7.47
C LEU A 606 -25.83 -10.44 -8.06
N LYS A 607 -24.76 -11.20 -7.79
CA LYS A 607 -24.63 -12.60 -8.23
C LYS A 607 -25.70 -13.50 -7.62
N ASN A 608 -25.99 -13.36 -6.32
CA ASN A 608 -27.06 -14.11 -5.66
C ASN A 608 -28.43 -13.83 -6.31
N ARG A 609 -28.75 -12.56 -6.56
CA ARG A 609 -30.00 -12.17 -7.23
C ARG A 609 -30.09 -12.70 -8.66
N GLU A 610 -28.96 -12.68 -9.41
CA GLU A 610 -28.87 -13.29 -10.73
C GLU A 610 -29.14 -14.80 -10.69
N ASN A 611 -28.56 -15.51 -9.73
CA ASN A 611 -28.77 -16.94 -9.56
C ASN A 611 -30.23 -17.25 -9.22
N ILE A 612 -30.86 -16.50 -8.30
CA ILE A 612 -32.29 -16.61 -8.00
C ILE A 612 -33.15 -16.39 -9.26
N SER A 613 -32.84 -15.36 -10.05
CA SER A 613 -33.57 -15.09 -11.29
C SER A 613 -33.44 -16.23 -12.30
N LYS A 614 -32.24 -16.87 -12.41
CA LYS A 614 -32.03 -18.05 -13.25
C LYS A 614 -32.88 -19.24 -12.79
N VAL A 615 -32.97 -19.49 -11.49
CA VAL A 615 -33.83 -20.55 -10.93
C VAL A 615 -35.27 -20.30 -11.26
N CYS A 616 -35.80 -19.08 -11.01
CA CYS A 616 -37.18 -18.70 -11.32
C CYS A 616 -37.52 -18.88 -12.80
N LEU A 617 -36.61 -18.49 -13.71
CA LEU A 617 -36.79 -18.69 -15.15
C LEU A 617 -36.83 -20.19 -15.52
N SER A 618 -35.98 -20.98 -14.88
CA SER A 618 -35.95 -22.44 -15.13
C SER A 618 -37.21 -23.11 -14.61
N MET A 619 -37.76 -22.68 -13.48
CA MET A 619 -39.05 -23.14 -12.95
C MET A 619 -40.23 -22.78 -13.86
N ALA A 620 -40.27 -21.56 -14.40
CA ALA A 620 -41.31 -21.10 -15.31
C ALA A 620 -41.33 -21.85 -16.65
N ASN A 621 -40.21 -22.35 -17.08
CA ASN A 621 -40.06 -23.12 -18.34
C ASN A 621 -40.33 -24.62 -18.18
N GLN A 622 -40.61 -25.14 -16.97
CA GLN A 622 -40.96 -26.53 -16.77
C GLN A 622 -42.49 -26.77 -16.97
N PRO A 623 -42.90 -27.85 -17.64
CA PRO A 623 -44.30 -28.25 -17.65
C PRO A 623 -44.76 -28.60 -16.23
N PRO A 624 -46.04 -28.37 -15.89
CA PRO A 624 -46.54 -28.53 -14.52
C PRO A 624 -46.67 -29.99 -14.10
N GLN A 625 -45.57 -30.65 -13.80
CA GLN A 625 -45.56 -31.94 -13.11
C GLN A 625 -44.24 -32.12 -12.37
N TYR A 626 -44.35 -32.39 -11.12
CA TYR A 626 -43.46 -32.90 -10.07
C TYR A 626 -43.37 -32.02 -8.84
N THR A 627 -44.41 -32.09 -8.07
CA THR A 627 -44.34 -31.71 -6.63
C THR A 627 -44.18 -33.00 -5.81
N SER A 628 -43.22 -32.93 -4.88
CA SER A 628 -42.99 -33.83 -3.74
C SER A 628 -42.38 -35.23 -3.99
N ILE A 629 -41.07 -35.30 -3.76
CA ILE A 629 -40.47 -36.48 -3.13
C ILE A 629 -39.63 -35.97 -1.94
N ALA A 630 -39.92 -36.48 -0.77
CA ALA A 630 -39.38 -36.07 0.50
C ALA A 630 -37.87 -36.34 0.61
N PHE A 631 -37.17 -35.39 1.25
CA PHE A 631 -35.72 -35.35 1.47
C PHE A 631 -35.17 -36.52 2.28
N ASP A 632 -36.01 -37.22 3.06
CA ASP A 632 -35.61 -38.19 4.09
C ASP A 632 -35.28 -39.63 3.59
N SER A 633 -35.53 -39.95 2.32
CA SER A 633 -35.39 -41.36 1.87
C SER A 633 -34.17 -41.70 1.04
N ILE A 634 -33.44 -40.71 0.52
CA ILE A 634 -32.25 -40.96 -0.33
C ILE A 634 -30.95 -40.84 0.45
N VAL A 635 -30.92 -40.01 1.53
CA VAL A 635 -29.72 -39.76 2.32
C VAL A 635 -29.25 -40.97 3.13
N ASN A 636 -30.15 -41.90 3.47
CA ASN A 636 -29.82 -42.99 4.39
C ASN A 636 -29.23 -44.25 3.73
N THR A 637 -29.26 -44.40 2.40
CA THR A 637 -28.84 -45.66 1.74
C THR A 637 -27.44 -45.58 1.12
N GLU A 638 -26.98 -44.42 0.67
CA GLU A 638 -25.65 -44.27 0.03
C GLU A 638 -24.51 -43.85 0.99
N ILE A 639 -24.84 -43.25 2.17
CA ILE A 639 -23.86 -42.77 3.15
C ILE A 639 -23.16 -43.92 3.91
N ILE A 640 -23.77 -45.11 4.00
CA ILE A 640 -23.21 -46.22 4.77
C ILE A 640 -21.98 -46.86 4.10
N GLU A 641 -21.85 -46.78 2.78
CA GLU A 641 -20.72 -47.38 2.07
C GLU A 641 -19.46 -46.47 2.02
N MET A 642 -19.62 -45.13 2.14
CA MET A 642 -18.49 -44.21 2.03
C MET A 642 -17.72 -43.94 3.35
N ASN A 643 -18.29 -44.27 4.51
CA ASN A 643 -17.62 -44.08 5.81
C ASN A 643 -16.39 -44.99 6.04
N ASN A 644 -16.13 -45.95 5.15
CA ASN A 644 -15.00 -46.88 5.25
C ASN A 644 -13.76 -46.45 4.43
N TYR A 645 -13.81 -45.34 3.71
CA TYR A 645 -12.70 -44.93 2.82
C TYR A 645 -11.95 -43.66 3.23
N TYR A 646 -12.34 -42.99 4.33
CA TYR A 646 -11.64 -41.74 4.76
C TYR A 646 -11.35 -41.71 6.27
#